data_f9b8edbb0877e57a78fbc705ab5d4783
#
_entry.id   f9b8edbb0877e57a78fbc705ab5d4783
#
_cell.length_a   1.000
_cell.length_b   1.000
_cell.length_c   1.000
_cell.angle_alpha   90.00
_cell.angle_beta   90.00
_cell.angle_gamma   90.00
#
_symmetry.space_group_name_H-M   'P 1'
#
loop_
_entity.id
_entity.type
_entity.pdbx_description
1 polymer ?
#
loop_
_entity_poly.entity_id
_entity_poly.type
_entity_poly.pdbx_seq_one_letter_code
_entity_poly.pdbx_strand_id
1 'polypeptide(L)'
;VKKFYGENELRRMYLGFFESKGHLAMKSFSLVPHNDNSLLLINAGMAPLKPYFTGQEIPPRRRVTTCQKCIRTGDIENVGKTARHLTFFEMLGNFSFGDYFKHEAIHWSWEFLTQVLGLEEDRLYPSIYGEDDEAFEIWNKEVGVPAERITRFYRDPETGECDNFWEHGAGPCGPCSEIYYDRGEKYGCGRPDCKVGCDCDRFMEVWNNVFTQFEGDGKGGYTELAQKNIDTGMGLERLAVVMQDVDSVFDIDTMKAIRDKVCEMSGKKYQVDALDDVSIRLITDHIRSATFMISDGIMPSNEGRGYVLRRIIRRAARHGRMLGIDGIFMAKLAATVINESKDGYPELEEKKDFIFKVLSQEEEKFGKTIDQGLSILSDMEKQMEADGVKVLSGENAFKLYDTYGFPMDLTQEILEEKGFSVDEEGFKKAMEVQRTTARKARKVTNYMGADETVYESVDPSVTTEFVGYDSLNCKSKITVLTTETEIVEALSDGEVGTVIVEQTPFYATMGGQQGDKGIIRTATGEFQVEDTIKLLGGKVGHVGKMISGMMKTGDEADLSVDAALRAKTCKNHSATHLLQKALREVLGTHVEQAGSYQDGERTRFDFSHFAAMTPEELEKVEKIVNDKIAEAIPVRTDVMTVDEAKKTGAMALFGEKYGETVRVVSMGDFSKEFCGGTHVKNTSEIAAFKIISENGVAAGVRRIEALTGDNVFAYYRNLEKELLEAAKAAKATPATLTEKIEHMQAEIKALTSENESLKSKAAKEALGDVMDQIVEVKGVKLLASAVDGVDMNGLRDLGDQLKEQLGEGVIVLASSCEGKVNLIVMATDAAMKQGAHAGNLIKSIAGKVGGGGGGRPNMAQAGGKNPAGILEAIAEAKTALEAQLS
;
A
#
# COMPACT_ATOMS: atom_id res chain seq x y z
N VAL A 1 -28.70 34.50 -26.18
CA VAL A 1 -28.77 33.22 -25.44
C VAL A 1 -27.38 32.61 -25.50
N LYS A 2 -26.69 32.54 -24.37
CA LYS A 2 -25.41 31.83 -24.27
C LYS A 2 -25.57 30.42 -24.86
N LYS A 3 -24.62 30.04 -25.72
CA LYS A 3 -24.61 28.68 -26.28
C LYS A 3 -24.10 27.74 -25.22
N PHE A 4 -24.85 26.68 -24.95
CA PHE A 4 -24.43 25.63 -24.03
C PHE A 4 -23.36 24.75 -24.69
N TYR A 5 -22.22 24.54 -24.01
CA TYR A 5 -21.18 23.61 -24.42
C TYR A 5 -20.90 22.65 -23.30
N GLY A 6 -20.89 21.35 -23.61
CA GLY A 6 -20.48 20.31 -22.65
C GLY A 6 -18.96 20.31 -22.42
N GLU A 7 -18.52 19.79 -21.27
CA GLU A 7 -17.09 19.74 -20.88
C GLU A 7 -16.23 19.06 -21.95
N ASN A 8 -16.66 17.92 -22.47
CA ASN A 8 -15.97 17.20 -23.55
C ASN A 8 -15.90 18.02 -24.88
N GLU A 9 -16.91 18.82 -25.15
CA GLU A 9 -16.92 19.70 -26.30
C GLU A 9 -15.93 20.84 -26.12
N LEU A 10 -15.91 21.48 -24.95
CA LEU A 10 -14.98 22.57 -24.62
C LEU A 10 -13.52 22.10 -24.76
N ARG A 11 -13.20 20.89 -24.29
CA ARG A 11 -11.88 20.29 -24.45
C ARG A 11 -11.49 20.19 -25.93
N ARG A 12 -12.36 19.68 -26.77
CA ARG A 12 -12.11 19.56 -28.22
C ARG A 12 -11.99 20.91 -28.90
N MET A 13 -12.83 21.88 -28.52
CA MET A 13 -12.80 23.25 -29.08
C MET A 13 -11.46 23.94 -28.78
N TYR A 14 -10.97 23.81 -27.54
CA TYR A 14 -9.69 24.41 -27.15
C TYR A 14 -8.52 23.79 -27.91
N LEU A 15 -8.40 22.47 -27.92
CA LEU A 15 -7.32 21.78 -28.61
C LEU A 15 -7.35 22.08 -30.11
N GLY A 16 -8.53 22.04 -30.75
CA GLY A 16 -8.70 22.35 -32.17
C GLY A 16 -8.40 23.82 -32.51
N PHE A 17 -8.72 24.75 -31.63
CA PHE A 17 -8.36 26.14 -31.80
C PHE A 17 -6.83 26.32 -31.85
N PHE A 18 -6.11 25.75 -30.90
CA PHE A 18 -4.66 25.86 -30.88
C PHE A 18 -3.96 25.03 -31.97
N GLU A 19 -4.54 23.91 -32.42
CA GLU A 19 -4.07 23.22 -33.63
C GLU A 19 -4.17 24.15 -34.86
N SER A 20 -5.24 24.95 -34.97
CA SER A 20 -5.37 25.95 -36.05
C SER A 20 -4.32 27.06 -35.97
N LYS A 21 -3.76 27.32 -34.79
CA LYS A 21 -2.65 28.25 -34.56
C LYS A 21 -1.27 27.56 -34.69
N GLY A 22 -1.22 26.31 -35.18
CA GLY A 22 0.01 25.56 -35.44
C GLY A 22 0.57 24.78 -34.26
N HIS A 23 -0.17 24.62 -33.19
CA HIS A 23 0.25 23.80 -32.05
C HIS A 23 0.09 22.29 -32.34
N LEU A 24 0.95 21.48 -31.74
CA LEU A 24 0.80 20.03 -31.69
C LEU A 24 -0.07 19.68 -30.48
N ALA A 25 -1.25 19.13 -30.70
CA ALA A 25 -2.07 18.58 -29.64
C ALA A 25 -1.43 17.28 -29.11
N MET A 26 -0.98 17.30 -27.86
CA MET A 26 -0.41 16.13 -27.19
C MET A 26 -1.46 15.53 -26.26
N LYS A 27 -1.40 14.19 -26.11
CA LYS A 27 -2.22 13.50 -25.11
C LYS A 27 -1.81 13.93 -23.71
N SER A 28 -2.74 13.87 -22.77
CA SER A 28 -2.45 14.05 -21.35
C SER A 28 -1.36 13.07 -20.90
N PHE A 29 -0.40 13.57 -20.17
CA PHE A 29 0.59 12.75 -19.48
C PHE A 29 -0.05 12.02 -18.29
N SER A 30 0.61 10.98 -17.80
CA SER A 30 0.23 10.31 -16.56
C SER A 30 0.26 11.28 -15.37
N LEU A 31 -0.61 11.06 -14.39
CA LEU A 31 -0.56 11.74 -13.09
C LEU A 31 0.72 11.44 -12.30
N VAL A 32 1.41 10.34 -12.67
CA VAL A 32 2.70 9.95 -12.06
C VAL A 32 3.82 10.72 -12.77
N PRO A 33 4.56 11.60 -12.05
CA PRO A 33 5.66 12.34 -12.65
C PRO A 33 6.76 11.40 -13.16
N HIS A 34 7.26 11.66 -14.37
CA HIS A 34 8.45 10.99 -14.90
C HIS A 34 9.69 11.87 -14.66
N ASN A 35 10.72 11.33 -14.04
CA ASN A 35 12.01 11.99 -13.80
C ASN A 35 11.96 13.27 -12.94
N ASP A 36 10.88 13.56 -12.25
CA ASP A 36 10.78 14.66 -11.31
C ASP A 36 10.41 14.17 -9.90
N ASN A 37 11.40 14.07 -9.02
CA ASN A 37 11.22 13.64 -7.64
C ASN A 37 10.71 14.78 -6.72
N SER A 38 10.60 16.01 -7.23
CA SER A 38 10.09 17.14 -6.47
C SER A 38 8.55 17.12 -6.38
N LEU A 39 7.88 16.42 -7.30
CA LEU A 39 6.44 16.30 -7.36
C LEU A 39 5.97 14.89 -6.99
N LEU A 40 5.01 14.81 -6.11
CA LEU A 40 4.34 13.54 -5.78
C LEU A 40 3.39 13.12 -6.90
N LEU A 41 2.63 14.07 -7.42
CA LEU A 41 1.64 13.92 -8.50
C LEU A 41 1.72 15.15 -9.41
N ILE A 42 1.36 14.99 -10.67
CA ILE A 42 1.26 16.12 -11.62
C ILE A 42 0.13 17.05 -11.16
N ASN A 43 0.46 18.31 -10.92
CA ASN A 43 -0.40 19.34 -10.35
C ASN A 43 -0.62 20.56 -11.25
N ALA A 44 0.06 20.61 -12.41
CA ALA A 44 -0.03 21.69 -13.39
C ALA A 44 0.23 21.18 -14.80
N GLY A 45 -0.27 21.88 -15.81
CA GLY A 45 -0.12 21.52 -17.22
C GLY A 45 1.33 21.53 -17.70
N MET A 46 2.16 22.43 -17.16
CA MET A 46 3.56 22.57 -17.54
C MET A 46 4.47 21.51 -16.88
N ALA A 47 4.05 20.89 -15.77
CA ALA A 47 4.92 20.01 -14.99
C ALA A 47 5.57 18.87 -15.82
N PRO A 48 4.85 18.14 -16.68
CA PRO A 48 5.46 17.13 -17.54
C PRO A 48 6.29 17.71 -18.70
N LEU A 49 6.15 19.00 -18.99
CA LEU A 49 6.86 19.70 -20.08
C LEU A 49 8.10 20.47 -19.59
N LYS A 50 8.37 20.46 -18.29
CA LYS A 50 9.50 21.20 -17.66
C LYS A 50 10.84 21.02 -18.37
N PRO A 51 11.25 19.82 -18.86
CA PRO A 51 12.50 19.65 -19.60
C PRO A 51 12.60 20.48 -20.89
N TYR A 52 11.46 20.81 -21.52
CA TYR A 52 11.41 21.65 -22.71
C TYR A 52 11.60 23.13 -22.39
N PHE A 53 11.11 23.60 -21.24
CA PHE A 53 11.29 24.96 -20.75
C PHE A 53 12.74 25.25 -20.37
N THR A 54 13.42 24.25 -19.79
CA THR A 54 14.83 24.37 -19.36
C THR A 54 15.83 24.08 -20.49
N GLY A 55 15.35 23.64 -21.65
CA GLY A 55 16.20 23.24 -22.76
C GLY A 55 16.95 21.91 -22.58
N GLN A 56 16.59 21.13 -21.54
CA GLN A 56 17.15 19.78 -21.31
C GLN A 56 16.73 18.80 -22.40
N GLU A 57 15.53 18.99 -22.93
CA GLU A 57 15.00 18.18 -24.02
C GLU A 57 14.50 19.08 -25.15
N ILE A 58 14.55 18.59 -26.40
CA ILE A 58 14.00 19.28 -27.55
C ILE A 58 12.51 18.93 -27.65
N PRO A 59 11.59 19.92 -27.64
CA PRO A 59 10.18 19.63 -27.77
C PRO A 59 9.87 19.05 -29.17
N PRO A 60 8.84 18.18 -29.30
CA PRO A 60 8.46 17.60 -30.60
C PRO A 60 7.98 18.69 -31.60
N ARG A 61 7.52 19.82 -31.08
CA ARG A 61 7.20 21.06 -31.81
C ARG A 61 7.35 22.24 -30.85
N ARG A 62 7.74 23.41 -31.36
CA ARG A 62 7.89 24.63 -30.53
C ARG A 62 6.55 25.15 -29.98
N ARG A 63 5.43 24.75 -30.60
CA ARG A 63 4.07 25.04 -30.14
C ARG A 63 3.38 23.74 -29.75
N VAL A 64 2.96 23.62 -28.51
CA VAL A 64 2.25 22.44 -27.99
C VAL A 64 0.98 22.86 -27.30
N THR A 65 -0.07 22.07 -27.37
CA THR A 65 -1.28 22.23 -26.57
C THR A 65 -1.68 20.92 -25.94
N THR A 66 -2.17 20.98 -24.70
CA THR A 66 -2.59 19.80 -23.94
C THR A 66 -3.88 20.07 -23.16
N CYS A 67 -4.59 19.00 -22.83
CA CYS A 67 -5.53 18.98 -21.73
C CYS A 67 -4.96 18.00 -20.70
N GLN A 68 -4.28 18.54 -19.67
CA GLN A 68 -3.51 17.75 -18.71
C GLN A 68 -4.33 17.40 -17.48
N LYS A 69 -4.36 16.12 -17.13
CA LYS A 69 -4.85 15.61 -15.83
C LYS A 69 -3.99 16.17 -14.71
N CYS A 70 -4.61 16.73 -13.69
CA CYS A 70 -3.93 17.31 -12.54
C CYS A 70 -4.57 16.84 -11.23
N ILE A 71 -3.73 16.66 -10.20
CA ILE A 71 -4.15 16.41 -8.82
C ILE A 71 -3.54 17.46 -7.91
N ARG A 72 -4.37 18.17 -7.13
CA ARG A 72 -3.95 19.06 -6.05
C ARG A 72 -4.47 18.56 -4.72
N THR A 73 -3.56 18.25 -3.80
CA THR A 73 -3.90 17.70 -2.48
C THR A 73 -4.01 18.77 -1.40
N GLY A 74 -3.45 19.96 -1.60
CA GLY A 74 -3.53 21.07 -0.67
C GLY A 74 -4.96 21.55 -0.42
N ASP A 75 -5.84 21.37 -1.40
CA ASP A 75 -7.23 21.84 -1.36
C ASP A 75 -8.25 20.78 -0.90
N ILE A 76 -7.81 19.59 -0.54
CA ILE A 76 -8.70 18.45 -0.17
C ILE A 76 -9.70 18.86 0.91
N GLU A 77 -9.29 19.66 1.90
CA GLU A 77 -10.15 20.10 3.00
C GLU A 77 -11.23 21.09 2.57
N ASN A 78 -11.05 21.77 1.43
CA ASN A 78 -11.99 22.72 0.84
C ASN A 78 -12.98 22.05 -0.11
N VAL A 79 -12.70 20.82 -0.55
CA VAL A 79 -13.57 20.07 -1.46
C VAL A 79 -14.93 19.81 -0.82
N GLY A 80 -15.98 20.10 -1.56
CA GLY A 80 -17.37 20.01 -1.10
C GLY A 80 -17.87 21.22 -0.31
N LYS A 81 -16.97 22.02 0.28
CA LYS A 81 -17.31 23.23 1.06
C LYS A 81 -17.40 24.50 0.19
N THR A 82 -16.64 24.55 -0.89
CA THR A 82 -16.58 25.67 -1.83
C THR A 82 -17.15 25.27 -3.19
N ALA A 83 -17.45 26.27 -4.02
CA ALA A 83 -18.03 26.08 -5.36
C ALA A 83 -16.98 25.74 -6.44
N ARG A 84 -15.68 25.85 -6.16
CA ARG A 84 -14.61 25.89 -7.16
C ARG A 84 -13.42 24.94 -6.90
N HIS A 85 -13.31 24.31 -5.70
CA HIS A 85 -12.19 23.44 -5.37
C HIS A 85 -12.47 21.98 -5.73
N LEU A 86 -11.53 21.38 -6.43
CA LEU A 86 -11.51 19.97 -6.84
C LEU A 86 -10.14 19.37 -6.52
N THR A 87 -10.11 18.09 -6.18
CA THR A 87 -8.86 17.32 -6.02
C THR A 87 -8.28 16.97 -7.39
N PHE A 88 -9.10 16.42 -8.29
CA PHE A 88 -8.77 16.16 -9.68
C PHE A 88 -9.42 17.22 -10.56
N PHE A 89 -8.66 17.77 -11.49
CA PHE A 89 -9.16 18.69 -12.50
C PHE A 89 -8.35 18.57 -13.78
N GLU A 90 -8.92 19.08 -14.87
CA GLU A 90 -8.28 19.12 -16.16
C GLU A 90 -7.76 20.53 -16.45
N MET A 91 -6.47 20.64 -16.78
CA MET A 91 -5.85 21.92 -17.14
C MET A 91 -5.60 21.96 -18.63
N LEU A 92 -6.32 22.83 -19.30
CA LEU A 92 -6.07 23.20 -20.70
C LEU A 92 -4.85 24.12 -20.75
N GLY A 93 -3.92 23.84 -21.65
CA GLY A 93 -2.71 24.64 -21.78
C GLY A 93 -2.22 24.76 -23.21
N ASN A 94 -1.71 25.94 -23.56
CA ASN A 94 -0.94 26.18 -24.78
C ASN A 94 0.45 26.70 -24.43
N PHE A 95 1.44 26.13 -25.05
CA PHE A 95 2.84 26.30 -24.67
C PHE A 95 3.65 26.74 -25.89
N SER A 96 4.58 27.71 -25.63
CA SER A 96 5.56 28.15 -26.62
C SER A 96 6.98 27.95 -26.07
N PHE A 97 7.81 27.28 -26.84
CA PHE A 97 9.22 27.05 -26.51
C PHE A 97 10.08 27.93 -27.46
N GLY A 98 10.19 29.22 -27.11
CA GLY A 98 10.94 30.19 -27.87
C GLY A 98 10.40 30.50 -29.28
N ASP A 99 9.08 30.43 -29.48
CA ASP A 99 8.41 30.73 -30.76
C ASP A 99 7.60 32.05 -30.62
N TYR A 100 6.46 32.04 -29.94
CA TYR A 100 5.69 33.21 -29.65
C TYR A 100 5.74 33.60 -28.17
N PHE A 101 5.30 34.84 -27.86
CA PHE A 101 5.36 35.36 -26.50
C PHE A 101 4.06 36.11 -26.12
N LYS A 102 4.13 37.22 -25.37
CA LYS A 102 3.00 37.92 -24.78
C LYS A 102 1.91 38.33 -25.78
N HIS A 103 2.29 38.86 -26.93
CA HIS A 103 1.35 39.33 -27.94
C HIS A 103 0.38 38.22 -28.36
N GLU A 104 0.91 37.14 -28.88
CA GLU A 104 0.08 36.06 -29.40
C GLU A 104 -0.70 35.38 -28.25
N ALA A 105 -0.06 35.18 -27.09
CA ALA A 105 -0.70 34.52 -25.94
C ALA A 105 -1.94 35.33 -25.50
N ILE A 106 -1.81 36.63 -25.33
CA ILE A 106 -2.90 37.52 -24.94
C ILE A 106 -3.99 37.58 -26.02
N HIS A 107 -3.60 37.79 -27.28
CA HIS A 107 -4.56 37.87 -28.37
C HIS A 107 -5.34 36.58 -28.58
N TRP A 108 -4.66 35.41 -28.53
CA TRP A 108 -5.34 34.14 -28.73
C TRP A 108 -6.22 33.73 -27.54
N SER A 109 -5.84 34.09 -26.32
CA SER A 109 -6.69 33.83 -25.16
C SER A 109 -7.98 34.65 -25.23
N TRP A 110 -7.88 35.94 -25.66
CA TRP A 110 -9.03 36.80 -25.88
C TRP A 110 -9.89 36.32 -27.05
N GLU A 111 -9.27 36.00 -28.21
CA GLU A 111 -9.97 35.47 -29.40
C GLU A 111 -10.76 34.19 -29.06
N PHE A 112 -10.13 33.26 -28.31
CA PHE A 112 -10.81 32.04 -27.92
C PHE A 112 -12.03 32.31 -27.03
N LEU A 113 -11.89 33.16 -26.02
CA LEU A 113 -12.98 33.44 -25.07
C LEU A 113 -14.12 34.23 -25.74
N THR A 114 -13.80 35.27 -26.56
CA THR A 114 -14.79 36.16 -27.09
C THR A 114 -15.35 35.74 -28.43
N GLN A 115 -14.52 35.25 -29.38
CA GLN A 115 -14.95 34.92 -30.73
C GLN A 115 -15.34 33.47 -30.89
N VAL A 116 -14.60 32.54 -30.26
CA VAL A 116 -14.89 31.09 -30.37
C VAL A 116 -15.99 30.70 -29.39
N LEU A 117 -15.85 31.04 -28.12
CA LEU A 117 -16.84 30.73 -27.09
C LEU A 117 -18.00 31.74 -27.00
N GLY A 118 -17.77 32.97 -27.42
CA GLY A 118 -18.79 34.02 -27.45
C GLY A 118 -19.11 34.60 -26.08
N LEU A 119 -18.13 34.66 -25.19
CA LEU A 119 -18.27 35.32 -23.89
C LEU A 119 -18.36 36.85 -24.10
N GLU A 120 -19.16 37.50 -23.25
CA GLU A 120 -19.32 38.94 -23.27
C GLU A 120 -18.04 39.64 -22.83
N GLU A 121 -17.47 40.48 -23.69
CA GLU A 121 -16.21 41.21 -23.45
C GLU A 121 -16.25 42.09 -22.20
N ASP A 122 -17.40 42.68 -21.88
CA ASP A 122 -17.62 43.54 -20.72
C ASP A 122 -17.62 42.78 -19.38
N ARG A 123 -17.70 41.47 -19.41
CA ARG A 123 -17.60 40.56 -18.24
C ARG A 123 -16.23 39.97 -18.04
N LEU A 124 -15.27 40.26 -18.93
CA LEU A 124 -13.90 39.74 -18.84
C LEU A 124 -12.98 40.81 -18.24
N TYR A 125 -12.26 40.46 -17.20
CA TYR A 125 -11.38 41.33 -16.40
C TYR A 125 -9.97 40.75 -16.36
N PRO A 126 -9.03 41.23 -17.19
CA PRO A 126 -7.64 40.85 -17.11
C PRO A 126 -6.97 41.37 -15.82
N SER A 127 -6.05 40.60 -15.28
CA SER A 127 -5.08 41.05 -14.29
C SER A 127 -3.66 40.87 -14.81
N ILE A 128 -2.72 41.63 -14.27
CA ILE A 128 -1.30 41.60 -14.66
C ILE A 128 -0.43 41.80 -13.44
N TYR A 129 0.82 41.36 -13.55
CA TYR A 129 1.88 41.75 -12.59
C TYR A 129 2.05 43.30 -12.65
N GLY A 130 2.11 43.94 -11.50
CA GLY A 130 2.06 45.40 -11.38
C GLY A 130 3.12 46.16 -12.17
N GLU A 131 4.29 45.55 -12.38
CA GLU A 131 5.43 46.11 -13.12
C GLU A 131 5.48 45.66 -14.60
N ASP A 132 4.52 44.84 -15.07
CA ASP A 132 4.45 44.40 -16.47
C ASP A 132 3.67 45.38 -17.34
N ASP A 133 4.32 46.51 -17.69
CA ASP A 133 3.74 47.55 -18.56
C ASP A 133 3.52 47.05 -20.00
N GLU A 134 4.32 46.09 -20.48
CA GLU A 134 4.14 45.49 -21.80
C GLU A 134 2.81 44.76 -21.89
N ALA A 135 2.49 43.90 -20.92
CA ALA A 135 1.21 43.23 -20.87
C ALA A 135 0.04 44.21 -20.73
N PHE A 136 0.21 45.30 -19.95
CA PHE A 136 -0.80 46.35 -19.85
C PHE A 136 -1.08 47.02 -21.20
N GLU A 137 -0.01 47.36 -21.95
CA GLU A 137 -0.17 47.99 -23.26
C GLU A 137 -0.85 47.07 -24.26
N ILE A 138 -0.52 45.80 -24.29
CA ILE A 138 -1.17 44.85 -25.17
C ILE A 138 -2.68 44.77 -24.85
N TRP A 139 -3.04 44.60 -23.56
CA TRP A 139 -4.45 44.54 -23.17
C TRP A 139 -5.21 45.83 -23.51
N ASN A 140 -4.63 47.00 -23.18
CA ASN A 140 -5.33 48.27 -23.30
C ASN A 140 -5.34 48.81 -24.73
N LYS A 141 -4.19 48.84 -25.41
CA LYS A 141 -4.06 49.46 -26.71
C LYS A 141 -4.34 48.53 -27.89
N GLU A 142 -4.01 47.26 -27.78
CA GLU A 142 -4.11 46.34 -28.91
C GLU A 142 -5.40 45.52 -28.84
N VAL A 143 -5.72 44.96 -27.69
CA VAL A 143 -6.96 44.21 -27.44
C VAL A 143 -8.15 45.17 -27.24
N GLY A 144 -7.90 46.36 -26.66
CA GLY A 144 -8.90 47.38 -26.45
C GLY A 144 -9.65 47.27 -25.13
N VAL A 145 -9.14 46.55 -24.16
CA VAL A 145 -9.75 46.45 -22.81
C VAL A 145 -9.56 47.82 -22.10
N PRO A 146 -10.65 48.44 -21.57
CA PRO A 146 -10.54 49.68 -20.80
C PRO A 146 -9.59 49.53 -19.59
N ALA A 147 -8.78 50.55 -19.35
CA ALA A 147 -7.74 50.51 -18.29
C ALA A 147 -8.31 50.21 -16.91
N GLU A 148 -9.53 50.68 -16.62
CA GLU A 148 -10.25 50.43 -15.36
C GLU A 148 -10.68 48.96 -15.15
N ARG A 149 -10.67 48.17 -16.19
CA ARG A 149 -10.91 46.68 -16.08
C ARG A 149 -9.65 45.83 -15.96
N ILE A 150 -8.47 46.47 -16.09
CA ILE A 150 -7.19 45.77 -15.97
C ILE A 150 -6.68 45.94 -14.53
N THR A 151 -6.63 44.87 -13.78
CA THR A 151 -6.16 44.92 -12.39
C THR A 151 -4.65 44.66 -12.31
N ARG A 152 -3.94 45.51 -11.56
CA ARG A 152 -2.49 45.31 -11.30
C ARG A 152 -2.28 44.74 -9.91
N PHE A 153 -1.62 43.62 -9.81
CA PHE A 153 -1.20 43.01 -8.55
C PHE A 153 0.30 43.21 -8.33
N TYR A 154 0.64 43.70 -7.16
CA TYR A 154 2.03 43.93 -6.77
C TYR A 154 2.45 42.91 -5.72
N ARG A 155 3.75 42.68 -5.60
CA ARG A 155 4.27 41.80 -4.53
C ARG A 155 3.91 42.36 -3.16
N ASP A 156 3.45 41.47 -2.28
CA ASP A 156 3.24 41.83 -0.88
C ASP A 156 4.60 42.17 -0.23
N PRO A 157 4.73 43.36 0.40
CA PRO A 157 6.00 43.80 0.97
C PRO A 157 6.48 42.96 2.18
N GLU A 158 5.58 42.27 2.86
CA GLU A 158 5.90 41.46 4.05
C GLU A 158 6.21 40.00 3.69
N THR A 159 5.42 39.39 2.79
CA THR A 159 5.57 38.00 2.39
C THR A 159 6.38 37.82 1.13
N GLY A 160 6.49 38.80 0.27
CA GLY A 160 7.11 38.74 -1.05
C GLY A 160 6.25 38.02 -2.10
N GLU A 161 5.08 37.51 -1.74
CA GLU A 161 4.17 36.81 -2.63
C GLU A 161 3.43 37.77 -3.59
N CYS A 162 3.04 37.25 -4.76
CA CYS A 162 2.26 38.01 -5.74
C CYS A 162 1.42 37.04 -6.58
N ASP A 163 0.11 37.30 -6.66
CA ASP A 163 -0.82 36.48 -7.45
C ASP A 163 -0.44 36.43 -8.94
N ASN A 164 0.05 37.53 -9.51
CA ASN A 164 0.42 37.61 -10.92
C ASN A 164 1.94 37.44 -11.19
N PHE A 165 2.66 36.73 -10.34
CA PHE A 165 4.01 36.30 -10.61
C PHE A 165 4.15 34.83 -10.27
N TRP A 166 4.30 33.96 -11.27
CA TRP A 166 4.37 32.53 -11.08
C TRP A 166 5.79 32.10 -10.81
N GLU A 167 6.00 31.47 -9.66
CA GLU A 167 7.26 30.86 -9.24
C GLU A 167 7.00 29.65 -8.35
N HIS A 168 7.85 28.63 -8.46
CA HIS A 168 7.76 27.45 -7.61
C HIS A 168 9.18 26.92 -7.28
N GLY A 169 9.75 27.43 -6.20
CA GLY A 169 11.12 27.13 -5.83
C GLY A 169 12.13 27.63 -6.85
N ALA A 170 13.21 26.85 -7.08
CA ALA A 170 14.17 27.16 -8.14
C ALA A 170 13.69 26.62 -9.48
N GLY A 171 13.84 27.40 -10.55
CA GLY A 171 13.44 27.02 -11.91
C GLY A 171 12.80 28.12 -12.73
N PRO A 172 12.28 27.78 -13.93
CA PRO A 172 11.63 28.74 -14.82
C PRO A 172 10.46 29.46 -14.15
N CYS A 173 10.41 30.79 -14.21
CA CYS A 173 9.40 31.62 -13.58
C CYS A 173 9.16 32.92 -14.37
N GLY A 174 8.15 33.67 -14.00
CA GLY A 174 7.89 34.98 -14.63
C GLY A 174 6.54 35.58 -14.26
N PRO A 175 6.33 36.85 -14.70
CA PRO A 175 5.04 37.49 -14.53
C PRO A 175 3.94 36.77 -15.29
N CYS A 176 2.72 36.87 -14.81
CA CYS A 176 1.57 36.30 -15.49
C CYS A 176 0.42 37.32 -15.63
N SER A 177 -0.48 36.95 -16.53
CA SER A 177 -1.72 37.69 -16.76
C SER A 177 -2.89 36.73 -16.69
N GLU A 178 -3.77 36.93 -15.74
CA GLU A 178 -4.97 36.13 -15.57
C GLU A 178 -6.19 36.79 -16.17
N ILE A 179 -7.16 36.03 -16.60
CA ILE A 179 -8.44 36.53 -17.11
C ILE A 179 -9.53 36.00 -16.18
N TYR A 180 -10.26 36.94 -15.58
CA TYR A 180 -11.39 36.65 -14.70
C TYR A 180 -12.71 36.92 -15.44
N TYR A 181 -13.70 36.09 -15.14
CA TYR A 181 -15.07 36.29 -15.62
C TYR A 181 -15.98 36.76 -14.49
N ASP A 182 -16.64 37.93 -14.65
CA ASP A 182 -17.64 38.43 -13.68
C ASP A 182 -18.94 37.65 -13.83
N ARG A 183 -19.22 36.77 -12.88
CA ARG A 183 -20.44 35.94 -12.81
C ARG A 183 -21.66 36.72 -12.36
N GLY A 184 -21.48 37.98 -11.93
CA GLY A 184 -22.51 38.87 -11.45
C GLY A 184 -22.61 38.93 -9.92
N GLU A 185 -23.32 39.97 -9.46
CA GLU A 185 -23.40 40.34 -8.05
C GLU A 185 -23.97 39.26 -7.14
N LYS A 186 -24.81 38.36 -7.67
CA LYS A 186 -25.39 37.25 -6.88
C LYS A 186 -24.32 36.32 -6.29
N TYR A 187 -23.12 36.25 -6.89
CA TYR A 187 -21.99 35.43 -6.42
C TYR A 187 -20.98 36.24 -5.60
N GLY A 188 -21.21 37.51 -5.42
CA GLY A 188 -20.34 38.45 -4.71
C GLY A 188 -20.46 38.32 -3.19
N CYS A 189 -19.44 38.76 -2.47
CA CYS A 189 -19.42 38.82 -1.01
C CYS A 189 -20.34 39.91 -0.39
N GLY A 190 -21.04 40.68 -1.22
CA GLY A 190 -21.90 41.78 -0.76
C GLY A 190 -21.16 43.04 -0.26
N ARG A 191 -19.84 43.06 -0.30
CA ARG A 191 -19.03 44.22 0.08
C ARG A 191 -18.97 45.24 -1.07
N PRO A 192 -18.96 46.56 -0.79
CA PRO A 192 -18.87 47.58 -1.80
C PRO A 192 -17.56 47.60 -2.60
N ASP A 193 -16.51 47.07 -2.01
CA ASP A 193 -15.16 46.96 -2.56
C ASP A 193 -14.89 45.62 -3.28
N CYS A 194 -15.94 44.81 -3.54
CA CYS A 194 -15.83 43.55 -4.26
C CYS A 194 -15.26 43.75 -5.68
N LYS A 195 -14.07 43.21 -5.94
CA LYS A 195 -13.31 43.37 -7.18
C LYS A 195 -12.53 42.10 -7.51
N VAL A 196 -11.83 42.06 -8.64
CA VAL A 196 -10.87 41.05 -9.00
C VAL A 196 -9.84 40.87 -7.86
N GLY A 197 -9.56 39.64 -7.47
CA GLY A 197 -8.74 39.30 -6.28
C GLY A 197 -9.55 39.18 -4.99
N CYS A 198 -10.88 39.36 -5.02
CA CYS A 198 -11.74 39.05 -3.88
C CYS A 198 -11.92 37.53 -3.79
N ASP A 199 -11.84 37.00 -2.57
CA ASP A 199 -11.99 35.57 -2.30
C ASP A 199 -13.45 35.06 -2.37
N CYS A 200 -14.31 35.73 -3.11
CA CYS A 200 -15.68 35.31 -3.40
C CYS A 200 -15.80 34.69 -4.81
N ASP A 201 -16.95 34.09 -5.09
CA ASP A 201 -17.19 33.38 -6.36
C ASP A 201 -17.65 34.29 -7.51
N ARG A 202 -17.64 35.64 -7.34
CA ARG A 202 -18.06 36.60 -8.37
C ARG A 202 -17.09 36.66 -9.54
N PHE A 203 -15.82 36.94 -9.25
CA PHE A 203 -14.77 37.05 -10.26
C PHE A 203 -14.03 35.71 -10.31
N MET A 204 -14.44 34.86 -11.21
CA MET A 204 -13.83 33.52 -11.36
C MET A 204 -12.66 33.60 -12.33
N GLU A 205 -11.45 33.27 -11.87
CA GLU A 205 -10.29 33.06 -12.73
C GLU A 205 -10.58 31.94 -13.70
N VAL A 206 -10.54 32.20 -15.00
CA VAL A 206 -10.77 31.21 -16.06
C VAL A 206 -9.51 30.88 -16.83
N TRP A 207 -8.53 31.77 -16.91
CA TRP A 207 -7.29 31.57 -17.67
C TRP A 207 -6.11 32.27 -17.03
N ASN A 208 -4.96 31.61 -16.97
CA ASN A 208 -3.69 32.20 -16.56
C ASN A 208 -2.66 32.06 -17.69
N ASN A 209 -2.12 33.19 -18.17
CA ASN A 209 -1.02 33.27 -19.14
C ASN A 209 0.27 33.59 -18.39
N VAL A 210 1.18 32.61 -18.27
CA VAL A 210 2.48 32.78 -17.62
C VAL A 210 3.55 33.08 -18.67
N PHE A 211 4.25 34.19 -18.48
CA PHE A 211 5.32 34.68 -19.36
C PHE A 211 6.67 34.25 -18.75
N THR A 212 7.04 33.01 -19.02
CA THR A 212 8.25 32.41 -18.46
C THR A 212 9.49 33.00 -19.11
N GLN A 213 10.11 33.95 -18.45
CA GLN A 213 11.24 34.71 -18.96
C GLN A 213 12.45 34.73 -18.00
N PHE A 214 12.30 34.19 -16.77
CA PHE A 214 13.34 34.16 -15.77
C PHE A 214 13.61 32.73 -15.29
N GLU A 215 14.85 32.49 -14.82
CA GLU A 215 15.24 31.37 -13.98
C GLU A 215 15.39 31.87 -12.55
N GLY A 216 14.54 31.42 -11.66
CA GLY A 216 14.59 31.74 -10.23
C GLY A 216 15.55 30.82 -9.46
N ASP A 217 16.27 31.38 -8.51
CA ASP A 217 17.18 30.63 -7.61
C ASP A 217 16.48 30.03 -6.37
N GLY A 218 15.17 30.26 -6.26
CA GLY A 218 14.37 29.87 -5.10
C GLY A 218 14.64 30.68 -3.82
N LYS A 219 15.41 31.79 -3.93
CA LYS A 219 15.77 32.69 -2.83
C LYS A 219 15.45 34.15 -3.14
N GLY A 220 14.67 34.40 -4.22
CA GLY A 220 14.29 35.73 -4.67
C GLY A 220 15.24 36.35 -5.69
N GLY A 221 16.25 35.61 -6.17
CA GLY A 221 17.13 36.03 -7.27
C GLY A 221 16.59 35.50 -8.61
N TYR A 222 16.63 36.35 -9.66
CA TYR A 222 16.15 36.01 -11.00
C TYR A 222 17.20 36.32 -12.06
N THR A 223 17.39 35.40 -13.01
CA THR A 223 18.25 35.56 -14.19
C THR A 223 17.39 35.41 -15.43
N GLU A 224 17.56 36.26 -16.43
CA GLU A 224 16.81 36.14 -17.69
C GLU A 224 17.14 34.82 -18.38
N LEU A 225 16.09 34.11 -18.82
CA LEU A 225 16.24 32.93 -19.67
C LEU A 225 16.71 33.35 -21.07
N ALA A 226 17.63 32.56 -21.65
CA ALA A 226 18.06 32.75 -23.03
C ALA A 226 16.91 32.60 -24.04
N GLN A 227 15.88 31.86 -23.66
CA GLN A 227 14.68 31.60 -24.46
C GLN A 227 13.44 31.99 -23.62
N LYS A 228 12.64 32.91 -24.14
CA LYS A 228 11.34 33.26 -23.54
C LYS A 228 10.29 32.23 -23.94
N ASN A 229 9.49 31.79 -22.99
CA ASN A 229 8.51 30.73 -23.19
C ASN A 229 7.13 31.20 -22.74
N ILE A 230 6.10 30.57 -23.25
CA ILE A 230 4.71 30.70 -22.79
C ILE A 230 4.29 29.41 -22.12
N ASP A 231 3.76 29.55 -20.91
CA ASP A 231 3.03 28.53 -20.17
C ASP A 231 1.62 29.08 -19.88
N THR A 232 0.59 28.33 -20.20
CA THR A 232 -0.77 28.74 -19.88
C THR A 232 -1.53 27.64 -19.17
N GLY A 233 -2.45 28.05 -18.29
CA GLY A 233 -3.33 27.15 -17.57
C GLY A 233 -4.77 27.68 -17.54
N MET A 234 -5.71 26.87 -18.03
CA MET A 234 -7.13 27.15 -17.93
C MET A 234 -7.84 25.92 -17.35
N GLY A 235 -8.50 26.07 -16.20
CA GLY A 235 -9.29 24.98 -15.61
C GLY A 235 -10.50 24.67 -16.48
N LEU A 236 -10.56 23.47 -17.04
CA LEU A 236 -11.66 23.07 -17.91
C LEU A 236 -13.01 23.12 -17.18
N GLU A 237 -13.06 22.64 -15.94
CA GLU A 237 -14.26 22.64 -15.12
C GLU A 237 -14.72 24.07 -14.79
N ARG A 238 -13.78 24.99 -14.50
CA ARG A 238 -14.12 26.42 -14.27
C ARG A 238 -14.67 27.09 -15.54
N LEU A 239 -14.07 26.80 -16.70
CA LEU A 239 -14.59 27.24 -17.97
C LEU A 239 -15.99 26.68 -18.23
N ALA A 240 -16.23 25.42 -17.93
CA ALA A 240 -17.55 24.78 -18.07
C ALA A 240 -18.60 25.46 -17.16
N VAL A 241 -18.26 25.84 -15.93
CA VAL A 241 -19.13 26.59 -15.02
C VAL A 241 -19.61 27.89 -15.69
N VAL A 242 -18.69 28.64 -16.30
CA VAL A 242 -18.99 29.91 -16.99
C VAL A 242 -19.86 29.65 -18.23
N MET A 243 -19.51 28.65 -19.05
CA MET A 243 -20.21 28.36 -20.29
C MET A 243 -21.60 27.77 -20.11
N GLN A 244 -21.78 26.95 -19.07
CA GLN A 244 -23.05 26.30 -18.74
C GLN A 244 -23.94 27.18 -17.82
N ASP A 245 -23.40 28.30 -17.32
CA ASP A 245 -24.07 29.25 -16.41
C ASP A 245 -24.62 28.54 -15.15
N VAL A 246 -23.80 27.74 -14.51
CA VAL A 246 -24.15 26.95 -13.32
C VAL A 246 -23.46 27.50 -12.06
N ASP A 247 -23.95 27.13 -10.88
CA ASP A 247 -23.50 27.73 -9.63
C ASP A 247 -22.12 27.22 -9.16
N SER A 248 -21.80 25.98 -9.44
CA SER A 248 -20.54 25.35 -9.00
C SER A 248 -19.97 24.37 -10.01
N VAL A 249 -18.71 23.97 -9.81
CA VAL A 249 -18.07 22.90 -10.60
C VAL A 249 -18.79 21.54 -10.46
N PHE A 250 -19.57 21.34 -9.40
CA PHE A 250 -20.37 20.14 -9.19
C PHE A 250 -21.69 20.14 -9.97
N ASP A 251 -22.02 21.25 -10.65
CA ASP A 251 -23.25 21.41 -11.42
C ASP A 251 -23.02 21.34 -12.93
N ILE A 252 -21.75 21.28 -13.40
CA ILE A 252 -21.44 21.08 -14.83
C ILE A 252 -21.87 19.68 -15.28
N ASP A 253 -22.11 19.51 -16.56
CA ASP A 253 -22.73 18.31 -17.16
C ASP A 253 -22.12 16.98 -16.65
N THR A 254 -20.79 16.81 -16.73
CA THR A 254 -20.09 15.58 -16.33
C THR A 254 -20.11 15.35 -14.82
N MET A 255 -19.86 16.39 -14.02
CA MET A 255 -19.86 16.28 -12.56
C MET A 255 -21.29 16.08 -12.03
N LYS A 256 -22.28 16.72 -12.65
CA LYS A 256 -23.69 16.56 -12.33
C LYS A 256 -24.14 15.12 -12.52
N ALA A 257 -23.70 14.45 -13.59
CA ALA A 257 -24.03 13.03 -13.82
C ALA A 257 -23.55 12.14 -12.67
N ILE A 258 -22.32 12.35 -12.18
CA ILE A 258 -21.74 11.62 -11.05
C ILE A 258 -22.50 11.96 -9.75
N ARG A 259 -22.71 13.26 -9.48
CA ARG A 259 -23.45 13.76 -8.32
C ARG A 259 -24.88 13.20 -8.24
N ASP A 260 -25.60 13.23 -9.37
CA ASP A 260 -26.95 12.72 -9.44
C ASP A 260 -26.99 11.19 -9.18
N LYS A 261 -25.94 10.47 -9.58
CA LYS A 261 -25.78 9.05 -9.24
C LYS A 261 -25.52 8.82 -7.74
N VAL A 262 -24.77 9.69 -7.08
CA VAL A 262 -24.62 9.67 -5.61
C VAL A 262 -25.98 9.90 -4.94
N CYS A 263 -26.76 10.86 -5.42
CA CYS A 263 -28.12 11.12 -4.91
C CYS A 263 -29.06 9.93 -5.10
N GLU A 264 -29.02 9.30 -6.28
CA GLU A 264 -29.82 8.08 -6.56
C GLU A 264 -29.48 6.96 -5.58
N MET A 265 -28.19 6.74 -5.32
CA MET A 265 -27.74 5.63 -4.45
C MET A 265 -27.99 5.89 -2.97
N SER A 266 -27.93 7.13 -2.52
CA SER A 266 -28.19 7.52 -1.13
C SER A 266 -29.66 7.78 -0.83
N GLY A 267 -30.48 7.99 -1.85
CA GLY A 267 -31.87 8.45 -1.71
C GLY A 267 -31.98 9.91 -1.25
N LYS A 268 -30.83 10.65 -1.16
CA LYS A 268 -30.78 12.04 -0.75
C LYS A 268 -31.04 12.98 -1.94
N LYS A 269 -31.48 14.19 -1.65
CA LYS A 269 -31.69 15.24 -2.66
C LYS A 269 -30.67 16.33 -2.44
N TYR A 270 -29.98 16.70 -3.51
CA TYR A 270 -29.02 17.78 -3.53
C TYR A 270 -29.70 19.16 -3.33
N GLN A 271 -29.06 20.08 -2.63
CA GLN A 271 -29.54 21.41 -2.23
C GLN A 271 -30.75 21.41 -1.27
N VAL A 272 -30.84 20.38 -0.42
CA VAL A 272 -31.87 20.29 0.63
C VAL A 272 -31.26 20.37 2.03
N ASP A 273 -30.14 19.73 2.26
CA ASP A 273 -29.39 19.72 3.51
C ASP A 273 -27.92 20.04 3.26
N ALA A 274 -27.38 21.03 3.95
CA ALA A 274 -26.03 21.53 3.70
C ALA A 274 -24.93 20.49 4.02
N LEU A 275 -25.14 19.61 5.01
CA LEU A 275 -24.18 18.57 5.39
C LEU A 275 -24.23 17.41 4.39
N ASP A 276 -25.44 17.02 3.95
CA ASP A 276 -25.59 16.04 2.89
C ASP A 276 -24.95 16.55 1.60
N ASP A 277 -25.12 17.85 1.26
CA ASP A 277 -24.53 18.47 0.07
C ASP A 277 -23.00 18.43 0.06
N VAL A 278 -22.36 18.70 1.19
CA VAL A 278 -20.90 18.57 1.34
C VAL A 278 -20.48 17.13 1.07
N SER A 279 -21.17 16.15 1.65
CA SER A 279 -20.87 14.74 1.46
C SER A 279 -21.07 14.29 0.01
N ILE A 280 -22.14 14.74 -0.64
CA ILE A 280 -22.44 14.44 -2.04
C ILE A 280 -21.35 15.01 -2.97
N ARG A 281 -20.95 16.28 -2.78
CA ARG A 281 -19.88 16.91 -3.57
C ARG A 281 -18.54 16.23 -3.35
N LEU A 282 -18.19 15.90 -2.10
CA LEU A 282 -16.94 15.24 -1.75
C LEU A 282 -16.85 13.86 -2.41
N ILE A 283 -17.89 13.05 -2.33
CA ILE A 283 -17.91 11.73 -2.99
C ILE A 283 -17.76 11.90 -4.51
N THR A 284 -18.44 12.89 -5.11
CA THR A 284 -18.38 13.18 -6.55
C THR A 284 -16.95 13.49 -7.00
N ASP A 285 -16.25 14.37 -6.29
CA ASP A 285 -14.84 14.70 -6.56
C ASP A 285 -13.91 13.49 -6.35
N HIS A 286 -14.06 12.83 -5.20
CA HIS A 286 -13.13 11.79 -4.79
C HIS A 286 -13.24 10.53 -5.66
N ILE A 287 -14.43 10.18 -6.12
CA ILE A 287 -14.56 9.04 -7.04
C ILE A 287 -13.97 9.34 -8.41
N ARG A 288 -14.12 10.57 -8.92
CA ARG A 288 -13.47 11.01 -10.15
C ARG A 288 -11.95 10.95 -9.99
N SER A 289 -11.43 11.53 -8.92
CA SER A 289 -10.00 11.52 -8.58
C SER A 289 -9.43 10.11 -8.49
N ALA A 290 -10.07 9.22 -7.73
CA ALA A 290 -9.61 7.85 -7.55
C ALA A 290 -9.64 7.04 -8.85
N THR A 291 -10.67 7.22 -9.69
CA THR A 291 -10.79 6.55 -10.99
C THR A 291 -9.62 6.88 -11.91
N PHE A 292 -9.27 8.16 -12.03
CA PHE A 292 -8.13 8.60 -12.84
C PHE A 292 -6.78 8.19 -12.26
N MET A 293 -6.60 8.28 -10.94
CA MET A 293 -5.36 7.84 -10.28
C MET A 293 -5.10 6.35 -10.50
N ILE A 294 -6.13 5.50 -10.35
CA ILE A 294 -6.00 4.06 -10.57
C ILE A 294 -5.73 3.75 -12.04
N SER A 295 -6.39 4.44 -12.96
CA SER A 295 -6.14 4.31 -14.41
C SER A 295 -4.67 4.59 -14.75
N ASP A 296 -4.04 5.54 -14.07
CA ASP A 296 -2.63 5.89 -14.26
C ASP A 296 -1.66 4.99 -13.46
N GLY A 297 -2.16 3.89 -12.86
CA GLY A 297 -1.36 2.85 -12.22
C GLY A 297 -1.06 3.11 -10.74
N ILE A 298 -1.66 4.13 -10.12
CA ILE A 298 -1.48 4.38 -8.69
C ILE A 298 -2.31 3.38 -7.88
N MET A 299 -1.65 2.74 -6.91
CA MET A 299 -2.26 1.74 -6.04
C MET A 299 -2.37 2.24 -4.61
N PRO A 300 -3.47 1.92 -3.88
CA PRO A 300 -3.60 2.30 -2.48
C PRO A 300 -2.45 1.72 -1.63
N SER A 301 -1.72 2.59 -0.93
CA SER A 301 -0.61 2.21 -0.06
C SER A 301 -0.55 3.06 1.21
N ASN A 302 0.42 2.82 2.09
CA ASN A 302 0.59 3.58 3.33
C ASN A 302 1.49 4.82 3.17
N GLU A 303 2.16 4.98 2.03
CA GLU A 303 3.13 6.05 1.80
C GLU A 303 2.99 6.63 0.39
N GLY A 304 3.50 7.84 0.21
CA GLY A 304 3.60 8.50 -1.08
C GLY A 304 2.25 8.70 -1.78
N ARG A 305 2.25 8.58 -3.10
CA ARG A 305 1.05 8.81 -3.93
C ARG A 305 -0.07 7.80 -3.69
N GLY A 306 0.28 6.58 -3.31
CA GLY A 306 -0.71 5.56 -2.95
C GLY A 306 -1.44 5.87 -1.64
N TYR A 307 -0.80 6.57 -0.71
CA TYR A 307 -1.44 7.09 0.48
C TYR A 307 -2.50 8.15 0.15
N VAL A 308 -2.20 9.06 -0.78
CA VAL A 308 -3.17 10.05 -1.27
C VAL A 308 -4.40 9.35 -1.84
N LEU A 309 -4.23 8.36 -2.71
CA LEU A 309 -5.34 7.58 -3.26
C LEU A 309 -6.14 6.88 -2.16
N ARG A 310 -5.46 6.23 -1.23
CA ARG A 310 -6.12 5.55 -0.10
C ARG A 310 -6.92 6.52 0.76
N ARG A 311 -6.38 7.70 1.06
CA ARG A 311 -7.05 8.76 1.81
C ARG A 311 -8.35 9.19 1.11
N ILE A 312 -8.28 9.46 -0.20
CA ILE A 312 -9.43 9.87 -1.02
C ILE A 312 -10.53 8.79 -1.01
N ILE A 313 -10.17 7.51 -1.24
CA ILE A 313 -11.13 6.39 -1.22
C ILE A 313 -11.80 6.27 0.14
N ARG A 314 -11.04 6.32 1.22
CA ARG A 314 -11.56 6.16 2.59
C ARG A 314 -12.43 7.32 3.02
N ARG A 315 -12.07 8.55 2.63
CA ARG A 315 -12.90 9.73 2.85
C ARG A 315 -14.26 9.59 2.14
N ALA A 316 -14.27 9.22 0.88
CA ALA A 316 -15.50 8.98 0.13
C ALA A 316 -16.34 7.84 0.75
N ALA A 317 -15.73 6.74 1.22
CA ALA A 317 -16.43 5.65 1.88
C ALA A 317 -17.11 6.09 3.18
N ARG A 318 -16.42 6.91 4.00
CA ARG A 318 -17.01 7.49 5.22
C ARG A 318 -18.23 8.35 4.90
N HIS A 319 -18.09 9.27 3.94
CA HIS A 319 -19.19 10.15 3.55
C HIS A 319 -20.36 9.38 2.92
N GLY A 320 -20.09 8.27 2.21
CA GLY A 320 -21.13 7.35 1.76
C GLY A 320 -21.94 6.74 2.91
N ARG A 321 -21.25 6.32 3.97
CA ARG A 321 -21.92 5.85 5.21
C ARG A 321 -22.76 6.95 5.87
N MET A 322 -22.25 8.18 5.94
CA MET A 322 -22.99 9.33 6.48
C MET A 322 -24.26 9.61 5.68
N LEU A 323 -24.23 9.44 4.36
CA LEU A 323 -25.41 9.57 3.50
C LEU A 323 -26.37 8.36 3.55
N GLY A 324 -26.00 7.27 4.27
CA GLY A 324 -26.79 6.06 4.38
C GLY A 324 -26.64 5.09 3.20
N ILE A 325 -25.55 5.18 2.45
CA ILE A 325 -25.26 4.21 1.39
C ILE A 325 -24.67 2.93 2.03
N ASP A 326 -25.41 1.83 1.94
CA ASP A 326 -24.98 0.54 2.46
C ASP A 326 -24.11 -0.23 1.46
N GLY A 327 -23.10 -0.94 2.01
CA GLY A 327 -22.24 -1.85 1.24
C GLY A 327 -21.21 -1.14 0.36
N ILE A 328 -20.77 -1.83 -0.69
CA ILE A 328 -19.76 -1.36 -1.65
C ILE A 328 -20.46 -0.59 -2.78
N PHE A 329 -20.07 0.64 -3.02
CA PHE A 329 -20.73 1.53 -3.98
C PHE A 329 -19.80 2.22 -4.97
N MET A 330 -18.50 2.34 -4.66
CA MET A 330 -17.57 3.15 -5.45
C MET A 330 -17.38 2.66 -6.87
N ALA A 331 -17.32 1.34 -7.10
CA ALA A 331 -17.20 0.79 -8.45
C ALA A 331 -18.38 1.17 -9.35
N LYS A 332 -19.59 1.27 -8.78
CA LYS A 332 -20.78 1.71 -9.52
C LYS A 332 -20.73 3.18 -9.90
N LEU A 333 -20.17 4.04 -9.01
CA LEU A 333 -19.95 5.45 -9.31
C LEU A 333 -18.83 5.63 -10.34
N ALA A 334 -17.74 4.86 -10.24
CA ALA A 334 -16.65 4.89 -11.21
C ALA A 334 -17.12 4.54 -12.63
N ALA A 335 -18.13 3.68 -12.78
CA ALA A 335 -18.74 3.41 -14.07
C ALA A 335 -19.34 4.68 -14.71
N THR A 336 -19.94 5.55 -13.90
CA THR A 336 -20.44 6.87 -14.38
C THR A 336 -19.28 7.78 -14.75
N VAL A 337 -18.23 7.86 -13.93
CA VAL A 337 -17.01 8.64 -14.25
C VAL A 337 -16.42 8.21 -15.59
N ILE A 338 -16.27 6.92 -15.80
CA ILE A 338 -15.71 6.35 -17.04
C ILE A 338 -16.61 6.73 -18.23
N ASN A 339 -17.92 6.60 -18.09
CA ASN A 339 -18.86 6.93 -19.17
C ASN A 339 -18.76 8.41 -19.58
N GLU A 340 -18.68 9.33 -18.62
CA GLU A 340 -18.60 10.77 -18.87
C GLU A 340 -17.23 11.21 -19.41
N SER A 341 -16.15 10.45 -19.13
CA SER A 341 -14.78 10.86 -19.43
C SER A 341 -14.10 10.08 -20.56
N LYS A 342 -14.65 8.95 -21.01
CA LYS A 342 -14.02 8.05 -22.02
C LYS A 342 -13.74 8.70 -23.37
N ASP A 343 -14.47 9.75 -23.75
CA ASP A 343 -14.25 10.47 -25.01
C ASP A 343 -12.90 11.22 -25.02
N GLY A 344 -12.49 11.74 -23.87
CA GLY A 344 -11.20 12.38 -23.68
C GLY A 344 -10.10 11.40 -23.28
N TYR A 345 -10.49 10.31 -22.59
CA TYR A 345 -9.58 9.35 -21.94
C TYR A 345 -10.05 7.91 -22.18
N PRO A 346 -9.87 7.37 -23.40
CA PRO A 346 -10.34 6.01 -23.76
C PRO A 346 -9.71 4.91 -22.90
N GLU A 347 -8.53 5.14 -22.33
CA GLU A 347 -7.85 4.22 -21.41
C GLU A 347 -8.68 3.89 -20.15
N LEU A 348 -9.63 4.74 -19.77
CA LEU A 348 -10.52 4.46 -18.65
C LEU A 348 -11.45 3.27 -18.93
N GLU A 349 -11.99 3.18 -20.16
CA GLU A 349 -12.82 2.05 -20.57
C GLU A 349 -11.98 0.77 -20.72
N GLU A 350 -10.76 0.88 -21.24
CA GLU A 350 -9.83 -0.26 -21.37
C GLU A 350 -9.45 -0.87 -20.03
N LYS A 351 -9.31 -0.03 -18.98
CA LYS A 351 -8.90 -0.43 -17.63
C LYS A 351 -10.06 -0.57 -16.63
N LYS A 352 -11.28 -0.53 -17.10
CA LYS A 352 -12.51 -0.49 -16.28
C LYS A 352 -12.58 -1.57 -15.21
N ASP A 353 -12.36 -2.82 -15.60
CA ASP A 353 -12.44 -3.95 -14.67
C ASP A 353 -11.36 -3.87 -13.59
N PHE A 354 -10.17 -3.40 -13.95
CA PHE A 354 -9.08 -3.15 -13.02
C PHE A 354 -9.43 -2.06 -12.02
N ILE A 355 -9.95 -0.92 -12.50
CA ILE A 355 -10.37 0.21 -11.66
C ILE A 355 -11.44 -0.27 -10.64
N PHE A 356 -12.45 -1.00 -11.12
CA PHE A 356 -13.52 -1.52 -10.26
C PHE A 356 -13.00 -2.46 -9.19
N LYS A 357 -12.07 -3.35 -9.55
CA LYS A 357 -11.47 -4.31 -8.62
C LYS A 357 -10.69 -3.61 -7.51
N VAL A 358 -9.86 -2.62 -7.86
CA VAL A 358 -9.07 -1.85 -6.88
C VAL A 358 -9.97 -1.07 -5.91
N LEU A 359 -10.96 -0.34 -6.45
CA LEU A 359 -11.91 0.43 -5.64
C LEU A 359 -12.68 -0.49 -4.68
N SER A 360 -13.28 -1.56 -5.20
CA SER A 360 -14.09 -2.48 -4.38
C SER A 360 -13.28 -3.14 -3.27
N GLN A 361 -12.04 -3.51 -3.54
CA GLN A 361 -11.18 -4.15 -2.53
C GLN A 361 -10.73 -3.19 -1.43
N GLU A 362 -10.34 -1.95 -1.75
CA GLU A 362 -9.96 -0.98 -0.74
C GLU A 362 -11.19 -0.54 0.08
N GLU A 363 -12.35 -0.38 -0.55
CA GLU A 363 -13.61 -0.07 0.09
C GLU A 363 -14.05 -1.20 1.03
N GLU A 364 -13.96 -2.46 0.61
CA GLU A 364 -14.27 -3.64 1.43
C GLU A 364 -13.31 -3.76 2.63
N LYS A 365 -12.01 -3.59 2.41
CA LYS A 365 -11.01 -3.60 3.49
C LYS A 365 -11.31 -2.51 4.51
N PHE A 366 -11.62 -1.31 4.05
CA PHE A 366 -11.93 -0.20 4.93
C PHE A 366 -13.29 -0.38 5.63
N GLY A 367 -14.29 -0.94 4.94
CA GLY A 367 -15.59 -1.26 5.53
C GLY A 367 -15.51 -2.18 6.75
N LYS A 368 -14.52 -3.10 6.79
CA LYS A 368 -14.27 -3.98 7.96
C LYS A 368 -13.65 -3.24 9.14
N THR A 369 -12.90 -2.17 8.89
CA THR A 369 -12.13 -1.43 9.93
C THR A 369 -12.81 -0.14 10.36
N ILE A 370 -13.64 0.48 9.50
CA ILE A 370 -14.25 1.79 9.78
C ILE A 370 -15.19 1.74 10.98
N ASP A 371 -16.08 0.74 11.05
CA ASP A 371 -17.06 0.63 12.12
C ASP A 371 -16.37 0.43 13.47
N GLN A 372 -15.31 -0.36 13.51
CA GLN A 372 -14.49 -0.57 14.70
C GLN A 372 -13.70 0.69 15.07
N GLY A 373 -13.07 1.35 14.08
CA GLY A 373 -12.31 2.59 14.28
C GLY A 373 -13.19 3.72 14.80
N LEU A 374 -14.37 3.92 14.23
CA LEU A 374 -15.35 4.93 14.67
C LEU A 374 -15.86 4.64 16.09
N SER A 375 -16.12 3.37 16.44
CA SER A 375 -16.52 2.98 17.78
C SER A 375 -15.45 3.31 18.82
N ILE A 376 -14.18 2.96 18.52
CA ILE A 376 -13.06 3.23 19.41
C ILE A 376 -12.81 4.73 19.54
N LEU A 377 -12.87 5.48 18.45
CA LEU A 377 -12.72 6.94 18.47
C LEU A 377 -13.82 7.58 19.28
N SER A 378 -15.07 7.14 19.13
CA SER A 378 -16.20 7.62 19.94
C SER A 378 -16.02 7.34 21.44
N ASP A 379 -15.45 6.21 21.82
CA ASP A 379 -15.15 5.92 23.22
C ASP A 379 -14.00 6.78 23.75
N MET A 380 -12.97 7.06 22.92
CA MET A 380 -11.91 8.01 23.25
C MET A 380 -12.46 9.44 23.41
N GLU A 381 -13.37 9.89 22.55
CA GLU A 381 -14.05 11.18 22.65
C GLU A 381 -14.82 11.33 23.97
N LYS A 382 -15.62 10.33 24.34
CA LYS A 382 -16.35 10.32 25.63
C LYS A 382 -15.40 10.41 26.82
N GLN A 383 -14.26 9.72 26.74
CA GLN A 383 -13.25 9.79 27.79
C GLN A 383 -12.62 11.18 27.86
N MET A 384 -12.29 11.77 26.70
CA MET A 384 -11.76 13.14 26.62
C MET A 384 -12.74 14.17 27.17
N GLU A 385 -14.03 14.03 26.88
CA GLU A 385 -15.09 14.87 27.44
C GLU A 385 -15.16 14.73 28.96
N ALA A 386 -15.11 13.50 29.48
CA ALA A 386 -15.14 13.23 30.92
C ALA A 386 -13.92 13.80 31.65
N ASP A 387 -12.76 13.76 31.03
CA ASP A 387 -11.49 14.24 31.56
C ASP A 387 -11.29 15.76 31.33
N GLY A 388 -12.16 16.42 30.54
CA GLY A 388 -12.07 17.84 30.19
C GLY A 388 -10.90 18.14 29.25
N VAL A 389 -10.38 17.14 28.51
CA VAL A 389 -9.25 17.24 27.57
C VAL A 389 -9.79 17.43 26.16
N LYS A 390 -9.22 18.40 25.42
CA LYS A 390 -9.64 18.68 24.02
C LYS A 390 -8.65 18.19 22.96
N VAL A 391 -7.54 17.57 23.36
CA VAL A 391 -6.51 17.10 22.45
C VAL A 391 -6.36 15.60 22.61
N LEU A 392 -6.60 14.83 21.56
CA LEU A 392 -6.33 13.39 21.51
C LEU A 392 -4.81 13.18 21.53
N SER A 393 -4.31 12.33 22.43
CA SER A 393 -2.88 12.05 22.50
C SER A 393 -2.35 11.39 21.23
N GLY A 394 -1.12 11.71 20.86
CA GLY A 394 -0.46 11.13 19.69
C GLY A 394 -0.33 9.61 19.75
N GLU A 395 -0.20 9.01 20.96
CA GLU A 395 -0.19 7.56 21.16
C GLU A 395 -1.54 6.91 20.82
N ASN A 396 -2.65 7.53 21.22
CA ASN A 396 -3.99 7.04 20.90
C ASN A 396 -4.31 7.19 19.40
N ALA A 397 -3.92 8.30 18.79
CA ALA A 397 -4.03 8.51 17.36
C ALA A 397 -3.18 7.49 16.58
N PHE A 398 -1.95 7.21 17.05
CA PHE A 398 -1.08 6.20 16.48
C PHE A 398 -1.66 4.78 16.62
N LYS A 399 -2.28 4.46 17.75
CA LYS A 399 -2.96 3.18 17.96
C LYS A 399 -4.13 2.98 16.99
N LEU A 400 -4.92 4.02 16.73
CA LEU A 400 -5.99 4.00 15.72
C LEU A 400 -5.40 3.74 14.32
N TYR A 401 -4.31 4.39 13.98
CA TYR A 401 -3.64 4.25 12.69
C TYR A 401 -2.98 2.88 12.51
N ASP A 402 -2.13 2.46 13.45
CA ASP A 402 -1.28 1.27 13.31
C ASP A 402 -2.06 -0.04 13.53
N THR A 403 -2.87 -0.10 14.57
CA THR A 403 -3.58 -1.31 14.98
C THR A 403 -4.89 -1.51 14.22
N TYR A 404 -5.60 -0.43 13.97
CA TYR A 404 -6.95 -0.51 13.37
C TYR A 404 -7.01 0.01 11.93
N GLY A 405 -5.88 0.49 11.38
CA GLY A 405 -5.82 1.00 10.01
C GLY A 405 -6.68 2.24 9.77
N PHE A 406 -7.00 2.99 10.83
CA PHE A 406 -7.82 4.18 10.77
C PHE A 406 -6.93 5.40 10.50
N PRO A 407 -7.06 6.09 9.36
CA PRO A 407 -6.12 7.14 8.95
C PRO A 407 -6.07 8.30 9.95
N MET A 408 -4.88 8.86 10.15
CA MET A 408 -4.66 10.01 11.03
C MET A 408 -5.51 11.22 10.61
N ASP A 409 -5.52 11.53 9.31
CA ASP A 409 -6.26 12.65 8.76
C ASP A 409 -7.77 12.51 8.99
N LEU A 410 -8.28 11.28 8.88
CA LEU A 410 -9.69 11.00 9.15
C LEU A 410 -10.02 11.14 10.65
N THR A 411 -9.08 10.74 11.52
CA THR A 411 -9.18 10.96 12.97
C THR A 411 -9.23 12.45 13.28
N GLN A 412 -8.36 13.24 12.66
CA GLN A 412 -8.30 14.68 12.83
C GLN A 412 -9.58 15.36 12.34
N GLU A 413 -10.04 15.05 11.12
CA GLU A 413 -11.28 15.60 10.54
C GLU A 413 -12.49 15.36 11.43
N ILE A 414 -12.67 14.13 11.96
CA ILE A 414 -13.78 13.79 12.84
C ILE A 414 -13.72 14.54 14.17
N LEU A 415 -12.53 14.68 14.73
CA LEU A 415 -12.31 15.38 15.98
C LEU A 415 -12.53 16.89 15.83
N GLU A 416 -12.06 17.50 14.73
CA GLU A 416 -12.26 18.92 14.43
C GLU A 416 -13.73 19.26 14.23
N GLU A 417 -14.53 18.41 13.58
CA GLU A 417 -15.98 18.55 13.45
C GLU A 417 -16.69 18.69 14.82
N LYS A 418 -16.09 18.13 15.87
CA LYS A 418 -16.61 18.15 17.25
C LYS A 418 -15.90 19.13 18.18
N GLY A 419 -14.96 19.92 17.65
CA GLY A 419 -14.19 20.92 18.41
C GLY A 419 -13.06 20.34 19.26
N PHE A 420 -12.55 19.15 18.88
CA PHE A 420 -11.36 18.53 19.42
C PHE A 420 -10.18 18.69 18.44
N SER A 421 -8.96 18.35 18.89
CA SER A 421 -7.76 18.33 18.06
C SER A 421 -6.91 17.10 18.38
N VAL A 422 -5.82 16.89 17.62
CA VAL A 422 -4.90 15.76 17.81
C VAL A 422 -3.48 16.27 18.06
N ASP A 423 -2.73 15.56 18.92
CA ASP A 423 -1.29 15.77 19.12
C ASP A 423 -0.51 15.15 17.97
N GLU A 424 -0.30 15.93 16.90
CA GLU A 424 0.43 15.50 15.70
C GLU A 424 1.91 15.22 15.98
N GLU A 425 2.55 15.96 16.89
CA GLU A 425 3.94 15.73 17.24
C GLU A 425 4.12 14.42 17.99
N GLY A 426 3.24 14.12 18.93
CA GLY A 426 3.19 12.84 19.63
C GLY A 426 2.96 11.67 18.65
N PHE A 427 2.06 11.85 17.68
CA PHE A 427 1.85 10.85 16.62
C PHE A 427 3.11 10.61 15.77
N LYS A 428 3.79 11.68 15.33
CA LYS A 428 5.05 11.57 14.57
C LYS A 428 6.13 10.87 15.37
N LYS A 429 6.26 11.15 16.67
CA LYS A 429 7.19 10.46 17.57
C LYS A 429 6.88 8.96 17.70
N ALA A 430 5.61 8.59 17.90
CA ALA A 430 5.18 7.20 17.98
C ALA A 430 5.47 6.43 16.67
N MET A 431 5.23 7.06 15.52
CA MET A 431 5.56 6.54 14.19
C MET A 431 7.06 6.29 14.03
N GLU A 432 7.92 7.23 14.48
CA GLU A 432 9.37 7.09 14.38
C GLU A 432 9.89 5.97 15.28
N VAL A 433 9.34 5.82 16.48
CA VAL A 433 9.66 4.70 17.39
C VAL A 433 9.35 3.36 16.72
N GLN A 434 8.19 3.24 16.07
CA GLN A 434 7.83 2.01 15.35
C GLN A 434 8.77 1.76 14.18
N ARG A 435 9.07 2.78 13.35
CA ARG A 435 10.02 2.68 12.23
C ARG A 435 11.40 2.22 12.70
N THR A 436 11.87 2.77 13.82
CA THR A 436 13.16 2.41 14.41
C THR A 436 13.14 1.00 14.95
N THR A 437 12.06 0.57 15.59
CA THR A 437 11.87 -0.79 16.11
C THR A 437 11.79 -1.80 14.96
N ALA A 438 11.06 -1.48 13.90
CA ALA A 438 10.98 -2.29 12.69
C ALA A 438 12.34 -2.39 11.96
N ARG A 439 13.13 -1.30 11.93
CA ARG A 439 14.51 -1.30 11.42
C ARG A 439 15.44 -2.17 12.28
N LYS A 440 15.34 -2.11 13.60
CA LYS A 440 16.13 -2.96 14.52
C LYS A 440 15.75 -4.43 14.47
N ALA A 441 14.50 -4.76 14.22
CA ALA A 441 14.00 -6.14 14.06
C ALA A 441 14.42 -6.79 12.72
N ARG A 442 14.71 -5.98 11.70
CA ARG A 442 15.38 -6.46 10.49
C ARG A 442 16.86 -6.62 10.85
N LYS A 443 17.32 -7.88 10.98
CA LYS A 443 18.75 -8.20 11.05
C LYS A 443 19.45 -7.42 9.94
N VAL A 444 20.37 -6.55 10.35
CA VAL A 444 21.12 -5.62 9.52
C VAL A 444 21.83 -6.40 8.41
N THR A 445 21.34 -6.23 7.18
CA THR A 445 22.23 -6.29 6.04
C THR A 445 22.65 -4.83 5.82
N ASN A 446 23.92 -4.55 6.03
CA ASN A 446 24.53 -3.22 5.86
C ASN A 446 24.35 -2.75 4.43
N TYR A 447 23.36 -1.91 4.19
CA TYR A 447 23.27 -1.07 3.02
C TYR A 447 22.83 0.32 3.48
N MET A 448 23.81 1.26 3.47
CA MET A 448 23.67 2.69 3.76
C MET A 448 23.07 3.09 5.12
N GLY A 449 23.88 3.04 6.16
CA GLY A 449 23.62 3.73 7.42
C GLY A 449 24.96 4.17 8.01
N ALA A 450 25.16 5.46 8.10
CA ALA A 450 26.38 6.14 8.46
C ALA A 450 26.94 5.70 9.82
N ASP A 451 28.02 4.88 9.76
CA ASP A 451 29.16 4.98 10.64
C ASP A 451 30.37 5.15 9.71
N GLU A 452 31.29 6.05 10.02
CA GLU A 452 32.54 6.24 9.26
C GLU A 452 33.24 4.89 9.15
N THR A 453 33.19 4.29 7.96
CA THR A 453 33.82 2.99 7.70
C THR A 453 35.26 3.24 7.28
N VAL A 454 36.16 2.30 7.57
CA VAL A 454 37.56 2.32 7.14
C VAL A 454 37.70 2.62 5.64
N TYR A 455 36.67 2.31 4.85
CA TYR A 455 36.68 2.54 3.40
C TYR A 455 36.62 4.01 2.98
N GLU A 456 36.15 4.91 3.84
CA GLU A 456 36.16 6.37 3.58
C GLU A 456 37.57 6.96 3.61
N SER A 457 38.48 6.29 4.33
CA SER A 457 39.88 6.63 4.40
C SER A 457 40.71 6.12 3.20
N VAL A 458 40.11 5.30 2.32
CA VAL A 458 40.81 4.82 1.12
C VAL A 458 40.90 5.94 0.09
N ASP A 459 42.10 6.14 -0.48
CA ASP A 459 42.39 7.17 -1.48
C ASP A 459 41.31 7.24 -2.56
N PRO A 460 40.68 8.39 -2.80
CA PRO A 460 39.64 8.56 -3.81
C PRO A 460 40.08 8.21 -5.23
N SER A 461 41.37 8.23 -5.55
CA SER A 461 41.92 7.86 -6.89
C SER A 461 41.93 6.35 -7.15
N VAL A 462 41.78 5.53 -6.10
CA VAL A 462 41.71 4.08 -6.23
C VAL A 462 40.33 3.73 -6.83
N THR A 463 40.37 2.97 -7.94
CA THR A 463 39.18 2.45 -8.61
C THR A 463 39.38 0.96 -8.93
N THR A 464 38.31 0.24 -9.14
CA THR A 464 38.35 -1.18 -9.54
C THR A 464 37.57 -1.37 -10.84
N GLU A 465 38.23 -1.90 -11.87
CA GLU A 465 37.58 -2.26 -13.12
C GLU A 465 36.93 -3.64 -13.01
N PHE A 466 35.64 -3.74 -13.33
CA PHE A 466 34.92 -5.00 -13.34
C PHE A 466 35.01 -5.70 -14.69
N VAL A 467 35.64 -6.87 -14.76
CA VAL A 467 35.82 -7.69 -15.95
C VAL A 467 35.00 -9.00 -15.94
N GLY A 468 34.17 -9.16 -14.94
CA GLY A 468 33.44 -10.41 -14.65
C GLY A 468 32.21 -10.70 -15.52
N TYR A 469 31.95 -9.90 -16.58
CA TYR A 469 30.95 -10.26 -17.57
C TYR A 469 31.47 -11.32 -18.56
N ASP A 470 32.77 -11.28 -18.85
CA ASP A 470 33.39 -12.12 -19.87
C ASP A 470 34.28 -13.22 -19.26
N SER A 471 34.81 -13.01 -18.08
CA SER A 471 35.71 -13.93 -17.40
C SER A 471 35.39 -14.13 -15.94
N LEU A 472 35.55 -15.36 -15.45
CA LEU A 472 35.45 -15.71 -14.02
C LEU A 472 36.81 -15.69 -13.31
N ASN A 473 37.87 -15.44 -14.03
CA ASN A 473 39.23 -15.37 -13.52
C ASN A 473 39.99 -14.20 -14.11
N CYS A 474 40.82 -13.52 -13.33
CA CYS A 474 41.78 -12.55 -13.83
C CYS A 474 43.02 -12.49 -12.94
N LYS A 475 44.11 -11.91 -13.49
CA LYS A 475 45.26 -11.47 -12.69
C LYS A 475 45.11 -10.00 -12.42
N SER A 476 45.41 -9.58 -11.20
CA SER A 476 45.28 -8.18 -10.80
C SER A 476 46.27 -7.86 -9.69
N LYS A 477 46.52 -6.59 -9.50
CA LYS A 477 47.38 -6.09 -8.41
C LYS A 477 46.53 -5.67 -7.20
N ILE A 478 46.94 -6.07 -6.01
CA ILE A 478 46.33 -5.63 -4.77
C ILE A 478 46.68 -4.16 -4.55
N THR A 479 45.68 -3.29 -4.46
CA THR A 479 45.83 -1.86 -4.27
C THR A 479 45.70 -1.42 -2.81
N VAL A 480 44.78 -2.04 -2.07
CA VAL A 480 44.51 -1.73 -0.66
C VAL A 480 44.08 -3.00 0.08
N LEU A 481 44.58 -3.12 1.30
CA LEU A 481 44.13 -4.12 2.27
C LEU A 481 43.58 -3.40 3.50
N THR A 482 42.50 -3.87 4.07
CA THR A 482 41.95 -3.34 5.31
C THR A 482 41.55 -4.48 6.27
N THR A 483 41.62 -4.21 7.57
CA THR A 483 40.85 -4.90 8.59
C THR A 483 39.45 -4.26 8.69
N GLU A 484 38.65 -4.60 9.70
CA GLU A 484 37.36 -3.92 9.95
C GLU A 484 37.55 -2.43 10.34
N THR A 485 38.70 -2.06 10.87
CA THR A 485 38.90 -0.73 11.49
C THR A 485 40.03 0.11 10.89
N GLU A 486 40.97 -0.50 10.17
CA GLU A 486 42.15 0.23 9.64
C GLU A 486 42.66 -0.32 8.31
N ILE A 487 43.32 0.55 7.54
CA ILE A 487 44.06 0.18 6.34
C ILE A 487 45.40 -0.43 6.79
N VAL A 488 45.75 -1.60 6.22
CA VAL A 488 46.95 -2.33 6.60
C VAL A 488 47.85 -2.64 5.38
N GLU A 489 49.14 -2.80 5.63
CA GLU A 489 50.11 -3.17 4.58
C GLU A 489 50.06 -4.67 4.23
N ALA A 490 49.58 -5.52 5.13
CA ALA A 490 49.47 -6.97 4.93
C ALA A 490 48.35 -7.57 5.75
N LEU A 491 47.77 -8.69 5.25
CA LEU A 491 46.90 -9.58 6.00
C LEU A 491 47.57 -10.93 6.13
N SER A 492 47.53 -11.53 7.33
CA SER A 492 48.17 -12.80 7.69
C SER A 492 47.13 -13.92 7.91
N ASP A 493 47.62 -15.15 8.04
CA ASP A 493 46.80 -16.33 8.23
C ASP A 493 45.76 -16.19 9.35
N GLY A 494 44.49 -16.47 9.03
CA GLY A 494 43.34 -16.37 9.91
C GLY A 494 42.77 -14.95 10.07
N GLU A 495 43.40 -13.91 9.56
CA GLU A 495 42.91 -12.54 9.65
C GLU A 495 41.72 -12.30 8.71
N VAL A 496 40.70 -11.60 9.22
CA VAL A 496 39.53 -11.12 8.47
C VAL A 496 39.83 -9.70 7.95
N GLY A 497 39.46 -9.46 6.69
CA GLY A 497 39.71 -8.16 6.09
C GLY A 497 39.02 -7.98 4.76
N THR A 498 39.42 -6.91 4.06
CA THR A 498 38.95 -6.60 2.71
C THR A 498 40.12 -6.38 1.78
N VAL A 499 40.09 -7.02 0.65
CA VAL A 499 41.05 -6.87 -0.45
C VAL A 499 40.43 -6.01 -1.55
N ILE A 500 41.12 -4.92 -1.95
CA ILE A 500 40.77 -4.08 -3.10
C ILE A 500 41.85 -4.25 -4.15
N VAL A 501 41.44 -4.41 -5.41
CA VAL A 501 42.34 -4.69 -6.55
C VAL A 501 42.08 -3.74 -7.73
N GLU A 502 43.00 -3.65 -8.69
CA GLU A 502 42.82 -2.84 -9.89
C GLU A 502 41.72 -3.35 -10.82
N GLN A 503 41.66 -4.68 -11.04
CA GLN A 503 40.65 -5.34 -11.86
C GLN A 503 40.08 -6.57 -11.12
N THR A 504 38.78 -6.80 -11.26
CA THR A 504 38.14 -7.94 -10.61
C THR A 504 37.10 -8.65 -11.50
N PRO A 505 37.03 -10.01 -11.47
CA PRO A 505 35.93 -10.76 -12.05
C PRO A 505 34.74 -10.90 -11.09
N PHE A 506 34.88 -10.47 -9.84
CA PHE A 506 33.86 -10.62 -8.80
C PHE A 506 32.79 -9.54 -8.94
N TYR A 507 31.55 -9.93 -9.11
CA TYR A 507 30.42 -9.02 -9.11
C TYR A 507 30.13 -8.54 -7.69
N ALA A 508 30.11 -7.23 -7.48
CA ALA A 508 29.75 -6.65 -6.19
C ALA A 508 28.22 -6.59 -6.04
N THR A 509 27.72 -6.83 -4.82
CA THR A 509 26.30 -6.74 -4.49
C THR A 509 25.68 -5.45 -5.00
N MET A 510 24.78 -5.54 -5.96
CA MET A 510 24.08 -4.42 -6.60
C MET A 510 22.84 -4.91 -7.35
N GLY A 511 21.81 -4.05 -7.46
CA GLY A 511 20.60 -4.33 -8.27
C GLY A 511 19.83 -5.59 -7.82
N GLY A 512 19.94 -5.99 -6.57
CA GLY A 512 19.32 -7.19 -6.02
C GLY A 512 20.14 -8.47 -6.19
N GLN A 513 21.18 -8.49 -7.00
CA GLN A 513 22.07 -9.64 -7.14
C GLN A 513 23.11 -9.66 -6.01
N GLN A 514 23.24 -10.81 -5.34
CA GLN A 514 24.27 -11.05 -4.32
C GLN A 514 25.68 -11.00 -4.91
N GLY A 515 26.63 -10.48 -4.12
CA GLY A 515 28.03 -10.47 -4.44
C GLY A 515 28.65 -11.87 -4.62
N ASP A 516 29.63 -11.95 -5.47
CA ASP A 516 30.32 -13.23 -5.72
C ASP A 516 31.20 -13.65 -4.54
N LYS A 517 31.38 -14.92 -4.46
CA LYS A 517 32.36 -15.59 -3.59
C LYS A 517 33.44 -16.26 -4.40
N GLY A 518 34.54 -16.58 -3.76
CA GLY A 518 35.63 -17.26 -4.45
C GLY A 518 36.94 -17.14 -3.70
N ILE A 519 38.04 -17.15 -4.44
CA ILE A 519 39.40 -17.19 -3.87
C ILE A 519 40.31 -16.18 -4.57
N ILE A 520 41.12 -15.48 -3.78
CA ILE A 520 42.22 -14.65 -4.25
C ILE A 520 43.52 -15.31 -3.79
N ARG A 521 44.43 -15.59 -4.74
CA ARG A 521 45.74 -16.20 -4.46
C ARG A 521 46.87 -15.30 -4.86
N THR A 522 47.86 -15.19 -3.98
CA THR A 522 49.18 -14.60 -4.29
C THR A 522 50.26 -15.69 -4.25
N ALA A 523 51.49 -15.34 -4.52
CA ALA A 523 52.63 -16.27 -4.36
C ALA A 523 52.84 -16.73 -2.90
N THR A 524 52.30 -15.99 -1.93
CA THR A 524 52.60 -16.16 -0.49
C THR A 524 51.38 -16.43 0.36
N GLY A 525 50.16 -16.35 -0.18
CA GLY A 525 48.95 -16.55 0.60
C GLY A 525 47.68 -16.77 -0.21
N GLU A 526 46.65 -17.23 0.47
CA GLU A 526 45.33 -17.52 -0.09
C GLU A 526 44.25 -16.88 0.78
N PHE A 527 43.34 -16.11 0.15
CA PHE A 527 42.24 -15.39 0.78
C PHE A 527 40.91 -15.91 0.28
N GLN A 528 40.04 -16.33 1.18
CA GLN A 528 38.68 -16.76 0.89
C GLN A 528 37.77 -15.55 0.87
N VAL A 529 37.22 -15.22 -0.31
CA VAL A 529 36.19 -14.18 -0.45
C VAL A 529 34.83 -14.74 -0.04
N GLU A 530 34.24 -14.17 0.98
CA GLU A 530 32.93 -14.56 1.52
C GLU A 530 31.80 -13.65 1.00
N ASP A 531 32.12 -12.41 0.66
CA ASP A 531 31.23 -11.44 0.03
C ASP A 531 31.99 -10.43 -0.81
N THR A 532 31.33 -9.85 -1.79
CA THR A 532 31.89 -8.79 -2.63
C THR A 532 30.96 -7.57 -2.61
N ILE A 533 31.48 -6.44 -2.14
CA ILE A 533 30.69 -5.22 -1.89
C ILE A 533 31.15 -4.09 -2.78
N LYS A 534 30.19 -3.21 -3.14
CA LYS A 534 30.48 -1.97 -3.85
C LYS A 534 30.80 -0.86 -2.84
N LEU A 535 31.94 -0.22 -3.02
CA LEU A 535 32.42 0.90 -2.21
C LEU A 535 32.26 2.22 -2.96
N LEU A 536 32.30 3.34 -2.24
CA LEU A 536 32.27 4.67 -2.83
C LEU A 536 33.46 4.93 -3.78
N GLY A 537 33.26 5.73 -4.83
CA GLY A 537 34.31 6.09 -5.78
C GLY A 537 34.67 4.98 -6.77
N GLY A 538 33.76 4.01 -7.06
CA GLY A 538 33.98 2.97 -8.07
C GLY A 538 34.93 1.85 -7.63
N LYS A 539 35.09 1.66 -6.32
CA LYS A 539 35.89 0.58 -5.74
C LYS A 539 35.03 -0.67 -5.51
N VAL A 540 35.69 -1.84 -5.54
CA VAL A 540 35.10 -3.14 -5.18
C VAL A 540 35.91 -3.73 -4.03
N GLY A 541 35.23 -4.01 -2.91
CA GLY A 541 35.82 -4.66 -1.75
C GLY A 541 35.51 -6.15 -1.71
N HIS A 542 36.53 -7.00 -1.64
CA HIS A 542 36.42 -8.43 -1.47
C HIS A 542 36.57 -8.74 0.00
N VAL A 543 35.45 -8.96 0.69
CA VAL A 543 35.37 -9.20 2.13
C VAL A 543 35.55 -10.69 2.41
N GLY A 544 36.41 -11.01 3.36
CA GLY A 544 36.64 -12.42 3.71
C GLY A 544 37.79 -12.60 4.70
N LYS A 545 38.48 -13.73 4.60
CA LYS A 545 39.59 -14.04 5.51
C LYS A 545 40.75 -14.74 4.83
N MET A 546 41.94 -14.54 5.36
CA MET A 546 43.11 -15.33 5.01
C MET A 546 42.93 -16.78 5.48
N ILE A 547 43.07 -17.72 4.55
CA ILE A 547 42.98 -19.18 4.85
C ILE A 547 44.35 -19.81 4.92
N SER A 548 45.39 -19.17 4.37
CA SER A 548 46.77 -19.56 4.52
C SER A 548 47.73 -18.45 4.12
N GLY A 549 48.91 -18.37 4.81
CA GLY A 549 50.02 -17.51 4.45
C GLY A 549 49.78 -16.01 4.69
N MET A 550 50.25 -15.18 3.79
CA MET A 550 50.17 -13.72 3.94
C MET A 550 50.04 -13.03 2.56
N MET A 551 49.25 -11.94 2.52
CA MET A 551 49.14 -11.05 1.36
C MET A 551 49.60 -9.65 1.71
N LYS A 552 50.17 -8.91 0.76
CA LYS A 552 50.61 -7.55 0.93
C LYS A 552 50.03 -6.62 -0.15
N THR A 553 49.92 -5.36 0.18
CA THR A 553 49.64 -4.31 -0.79
C THR A 553 50.74 -4.31 -1.86
N GLY A 554 50.31 -4.30 -3.14
CA GLY A 554 51.24 -4.38 -4.27
C GLY A 554 51.49 -5.78 -4.80
N ASP A 555 51.06 -6.83 -4.13
CA ASP A 555 51.20 -8.21 -4.61
C ASP A 555 50.36 -8.43 -5.91
N GLU A 556 50.89 -9.23 -6.81
CA GLU A 556 50.18 -9.82 -7.95
C GLU A 556 49.27 -10.96 -7.40
N ALA A 557 48.00 -10.95 -7.76
CA ALA A 557 47.01 -11.90 -7.31
C ALA A 557 46.26 -12.55 -8.49
N ASP A 558 46.01 -13.86 -8.37
CA ASP A 558 45.12 -14.59 -9.21
C ASP A 558 43.72 -14.62 -8.55
N LEU A 559 42.73 -14.02 -9.16
CA LEU A 559 41.36 -13.96 -8.70
C LEU A 559 40.52 -15.01 -9.41
N SER A 560 39.76 -15.79 -8.63
CA SER A 560 38.88 -16.86 -9.14
C SER A 560 37.52 -16.83 -8.45
N VAL A 561 36.48 -16.54 -9.21
CA VAL A 561 35.09 -16.59 -8.76
C VAL A 561 34.63 -18.03 -8.64
N ASP A 562 33.80 -18.33 -7.63
CA ASP A 562 33.09 -19.61 -7.58
C ASP A 562 32.13 -19.73 -8.77
N ALA A 563 32.55 -20.45 -9.79
CA ALA A 563 31.85 -20.61 -11.05
C ALA A 563 30.48 -21.28 -10.87
N ALA A 564 30.39 -22.25 -9.93
CA ALA A 564 29.14 -22.98 -9.68
C ALA A 564 28.09 -22.09 -9.00
N LEU A 565 28.50 -21.28 -8.05
CA LEU A 565 27.62 -20.33 -7.36
C LEU A 565 27.18 -19.22 -8.31
N ARG A 566 28.11 -18.62 -9.10
CA ARG A 566 27.84 -17.60 -10.10
C ARG A 566 26.83 -18.12 -11.15
N ALA A 567 26.99 -19.34 -11.63
CA ALA A 567 26.06 -19.90 -12.59
C ALA A 567 24.64 -20.03 -12.03
N LYS A 568 24.49 -20.46 -10.77
CA LYS A 568 23.18 -20.50 -10.11
C LYS A 568 22.56 -19.11 -9.94
N THR A 569 23.35 -18.12 -9.53
CA THR A 569 22.91 -16.73 -9.40
C THR A 569 22.49 -16.15 -10.74
N CYS A 570 23.24 -16.41 -11.82
CA CYS A 570 22.85 -15.99 -13.19
C CYS A 570 21.50 -16.58 -13.62
N LYS A 571 21.24 -17.86 -13.30
CA LYS A 571 19.95 -18.50 -13.59
C LYS A 571 18.81 -17.80 -12.86
N ASN A 572 18.96 -17.55 -11.56
CA ASN A 572 17.97 -16.88 -10.74
C ASN A 572 17.74 -15.44 -11.22
N HIS A 573 18.78 -14.71 -11.56
CA HIS A 573 18.66 -13.34 -12.05
C HIS A 573 17.98 -13.27 -13.43
N SER A 574 18.36 -14.15 -14.35
CA SER A 574 17.72 -14.20 -15.67
C SER A 574 16.25 -14.62 -15.59
N ALA A 575 15.93 -15.58 -14.72
CA ALA A 575 14.54 -15.99 -14.47
C ALA A 575 13.68 -14.86 -13.89
N THR A 576 14.29 -13.93 -13.14
CA THR A 576 13.57 -12.77 -12.60
C THR A 576 13.03 -11.85 -13.69
N HIS A 577 13.79 -11.63 -14.76
CA HIS A 577 13.33 -10.85 -15.92
C HIS A 577 12.15 -11.52 -16.65
N LEU A 578 12.23 -12.84 -16.82
CA LEU A 578 11.11 -13.61 -17.38
C LEU A 578 9.88 -13.56 -16.47
N LEU A 579 10.08 -13.67 -15.15
CA LEU A 579 9.03 -13.59 -14.14
C LEU A 579 8.33 -12.23 -14.16
N GLN A 580 9.09 -11.12 -14.16
CA GLN A 580 8.54 -9.78 -14.23
C GLN A 580 7.64 -9.59 -15.44
N LYS A 581 8.09 -10.01 -16.61
CA LYS A 581 7.30 -9.91 -17.84
C LYS A 581 6.07 -10.80 -17.81
N ALA A 582 6.19 -12.04 -17.33
CA ALA A 582 5.05 -12.96 -17.18
C ALA A 582 3.98 -12.42 -16.21
N LEU A 583 4.40 -11.84 -15.09
CA LEU A 583 3.49 -11.19 -14.15
C LEU A 583 2.73 -10.02 -14.79
N ARG A 584 3.41 -9.21 -15.60
CA ARG A 584 2.75 -8.11 -16.33
C ARG A 584 1.76 -8.62 -17.38
N GLU A 585 2.02 -9.74 -18.01
CA GLU A 585 1.09 -10.35 -18.99
C GLU A 585 -0.15 -10.95 -18.32
N VAL A 586 0.00 -11.54 -17.14
CA VAL A 586 -1.09 -12.22 -16.43
C VAL A 586 -1.92 -11.24 -15.59
N LEU A 587 -1.25 -10.34 -14.86
CA LEU A 587 -1.89 -9.45 -13.88
C LEU A 587 -2.14 -8.04 -14.43
N GLY A 588 -1.39 -7.60 -15.43
CA GLY A 588 -1.50 -6.28 -16.05
C GLY A 588 -0.27 -5.40 -15.88
N THR A 589 -0.27 -4.28 -16.62
CA THR A 589 0.89 -3.37 -16.75
C THR A 589 1.21 -2.56 -15.47
N HIS A 590 0.33 -2.58 -14.47
CA HIS A 590 0.55 -1.98 -13.15
C HIS A 590 1.59 -2.72 -12.32
N VAL A 591 1.95 -3.95 -12.69
CA VAL A 591 3.00 -4.70 -12.01
C VAL A 591 4.34 -4.03 -12.26
N GLU A 592 4.95 -3.52 -11.19
CA GLU A 592 6.26 -2.88 -11.18
C GLU A 592 7.11 -3.51 -10.07
N GLN A 593 8.41 -3.59 -10.29
CA GLN A 593 9.34 -4.08 -9.30
C GLN A 593 9.39 -3.12 -8.10
N ALA A 594 9.07 -3.63 -6.91
CA ALA A 594 9.24 -2.93 -5.63
C ALA A 594 10.55 -3.34 -4.93
N GLY A 595 11.12 -4.48 -5.30
CA GLY A 595 12.38 -4.99 -4.82
C GLY A 595 12.73 -6.34 -5.45
N SER A 596 13.98 -6.70 -5.40
CA SER A 596 14.42 -8.03 -5.86
C SER A 596 15.64 -8.51 -5.08
N TYR A 597 15.87 -9.82 -5.06
CA TYR A 597 17.05 -10.43 -4.49
C TYR A 597 17.31 -11.77 -5.15
N GLN A 598 18.52 -11.97 -5.67
CA GLN A 598 18.97 -13.19 -6.33
C GLN A 598 20.30 -13.67 -5.73
N ASP A 599 20.31 -14.91 -5.30
CA ASP A 599 21.50 -15.62 -4.84
C ASP A 599 21.63 -16.98 -5.56
N GLY A 600 22.48 -17.86 -5.08
CA GLY A 600 22.63 -19.22 -5.61
C GLY A 600 21.53 -20.20 -5.23
N GLU A 601 20.66 -19.83 -4.30
CA GLU A 601 19.59 -20.68 -3.79
C GLU A 601 18.25 -20.39 -4.42
N ARG A 602 17.87 -19.10 -4.51
CA ARG A 602 16.55 -18.68 -4.96
C ARG A 602 16.56 -17.30 -5.61
N THR A 603 15.45 -16.95 -6.24
CA THR A 603 15.09 -15.59 -6.56
C THR A 603 13.91 -15.15 -5.71
N ARG A 604 13.95 -13.89 -5.27
CA ARG A 604 12.86 -13.19 -4.59
C ARG A 604 12.52 -11.97 -5.41
N PHE A 605 11.25 -11.80 -5.71
CA PHE A 605 10.74 -10.68 -6.48
C PHE A 605 9.55 -10.03 -5.75
N ASP A 606 9.70 -8.78 -5.38
CA ASP A 606 8.67 -7.96 -4.75
C ASP A 606 8.06 -7.05 -5.82
N PHE A 607 6.75 -7.04 -5.95
CA PHE A 607 6.06 -6.31 -7.02
C PHE A 607 4.77 -5.66 -6.53
N SER A 608 4.37 -4.58 -7.21
CA SER A 608 3.11 -3.89 -6.94
C SER A 608 1.93 -4.72 -7.41
N HIS A 609 1.09 -5.16 -6.49
CA HIS A 609 -0.20 -5.79 -6.77
C HIS A 609 -1.10 -5.74 -5.52
N PHE A 610 -2.39 -5.58 -5.74
CA PHE A 610 -3.38 -5.25 -4.72
C PHE A 610 -4.02 -6.47 -4.03
N ALA A 611 -3.92 -7.67 -4.61
CA ALA A 611 -4.52 -8.91 -4.11
C ALA A 611 -3.50 -10.05 -4.04
N ALA A 612 -3.84 -11.11 -3.29
CA ALA A 612 -3.15 -12.38 -3.43
C ALA A 612 -3.42 -12.96 -4.82
N MET A 613 -2.41 -13.55 -5.41
CA MET A 613 -2.56 -14.26 -6.69
C MET A 613 -3.38 -15.54 -6.49
N THR A 614 -4.23 -15.84 -7.46
CA THR A 614 -4.94 -17.12 -7.47
C THR A 614 -4.02 -18.27 -7.86
N PRO A 615 -4.34 -19.53 -7.51
CA PRO A 615 -3.58 -20.69 -7.98
C PRO A 615 -3.43 -20.74 -9.49
N GLU A 616 -4.49 -20.37 -10.24
CA GLU A 616 -4.53 -20.35 -11.70
C GLU A 616 -3.63 -19.26 -12.27
N GLU A 617 -3.55 -18.08 -11.64
CA GLU A 617 -2.64 -17.01 -12.03
C GLU A 617 -1.19 -17.41 -11.80
N LEU A 618 -0.88 -18.05 -10.65
CA LEU A 618 0.45 -18.58 -10.34
C LEU A 618 0.89 -19.64 -11.34
N GLU A 619 0.02 -20.60 -11.66
CA GLU A 619 0.28 -21.66 -12.64
C GLU A 619 0.53 -21.06 -14.02
N LYS A 620 -0.25 -20.05 -14.44
CA LYS A 620 -0.09 -19.39 -15.72
C LYS A 620 1.24 -18.63 -15.82
N VAL A 621 1.63 -17.91 -14.77
CA VAL A 621 2.93 -17.21 -14.70
C VAL A 621 4.07 -18.22 -14.78
N GLU A 622 4.04 -19.27 -13.96
CA GLU A 622 5.06 -20.32 -13.95
C GLU A 622 5.17 -21.01 -15.31
N LYS A 623 4.04 -21.28 -15.95
CA LYS A 623 4.01 -21.85 -17.30
C LYS A 623 4.65 -20.93 -18.32
N ILE A 624 4.31 -19.64 -18.34
CA ILE A 624 4.91 -18.68 -19.30
C ILE A 624 6.43 -18.65 -19.14
N VAL A 625 6.94 -18.58 -17.89
CA VAL A 625 8.38 -18.55 -17.64
C VAL A 625 9.05 -19.83 -18.15
N ASN A 626 8.49 -21.01 -17.87
CA ASN A 626 9.04 -22.28 -18.33
C ASN A 626 8.94 -22.44 -19.86
N ASP A 627 7.89 -21.94 -20.51
CA ASP A 627 7.77 -21.91 -21.96
C ASP A 627 8.92 -21.08 -22.57
N LYS A 628 9.24 -19.92 -21.99
CA LYS A 628 10.35 -19.06 -22.45
C LYS A 628 11.74 -19.67 -22.17
N ILE A 629 11.87 -20.47 -21.14
CA ILE A 629 13.07 -21.29 -20.90
C ILE A 629 13.22 -22.35 -22.01
N ALA A 630 12.13 -23.05 -22.34
CA ALA A 630 12.11 -24.11 -23.36
C ALA A 630 12.33 -23.56 -24.77
N GLU A 631 11.92 -22.32 -25.07
CA GLU A 631 12.17 -21.64 -26.36
C GLU A 631 13.66 -21.41 -26.63
N ALA A 632 14.54 -21.58 -25.65
CA ALA A 632 16.00 -21.41 -25.78
C ALA A 632 16.40 -20.05 -26.38
N ILE A 633 15.85 -18.97 -25.85
CA ILE A 633 16.04 -17.60 -26.35
C ILE A 633 17.47 -17.13 -26.04
N PRO A 634 18.25 -16.61 -27.02
CA PRO A 634 19.54 -15.99 -26.73
C PRO A 634 19.37 -14.74 -25.87
N VAL A 635 20.16 -14.64 -24.80
CA VAL A 635 20.22 -13.45 -23.94
C VAL A 635 21.31 -12.53 -24.48
N ARG A 636 20.91 -11.32 -24.87
CA ARG A 636 21.83 -10.30 -25.41
C ARG A 636 21.95 -9.15 -24.45
N THR A 637 23.13 -8.58 -24.39
CA THR A 637 23.40 -7.37 -23.63
C THR A 637 24.03 -6.34 -24.52
N ASP A 638 23.39 -5.17 -24.65
CA ASP A 638 23.86 -4.03 -25.39
C ASP A 638 24.16 -2.87 -24.47
N VAL A 639 25.28 -2.15 -24.69
CA VAL A 639 25.61 -0.94 -23.96
C VAL A 639 25.30 0.24 -24.86
N MET A 640 24.46 1.16 -24.38
CA MET A 640 24.05 2.33 -25.15
C MET A 640 23.72 3.50 -24.20
N THR A 641 23.48 4.68 -24.76
CA THR A 641 23.05 5.84 -23.98
C THR A 641 21.63 5.60 -23.41
N VAL A 642 21.28 6.25 -22.29
CA VAL A 642 19.97 6.15 -21.68
C VAL A 642 18.85 6.49 -22.67
N ASP A 643 19.08 7.50 -23.53
CA ASP A 643 18.07 7.94 -24.51
C ASP A 643 17.87 6.92 -25.66
N GLU A 644 18.95 6.29 -26.11
CA GLU A 644 18.85 5.19 -27.07
C GLU A 644 18.12 3.99 -26.45
N ALA A 645 18.47 3.64 -25.23
CA ALA A 645 17.85 2.53 -24.51
C ALA A 645 16.34 2.71 -24.31
N LYS A 646 15.89 3.91 -23.94
CA LYS A 646 14.46 4.25 -23.87
C LYS A 646 13.74 4.09 -25.21
N LYS A 647 14.36 4.48 -26.31
CA LYS A 647 13.78 4.33 -27.67
C LYS A 647 13.59 2.87 -28.08
N THR A 648 14.35 1.93 -27.49
CA THR A 648 14.17 0.49 -27.75
C THR A 648 12.96 -0.11 -27.05
N GLY A 649 12.27 0.67 -26.20
CA GLY A 649 11.18 0.18 -25.34
C GLY A 649 11.67 -0.63 -24.15
N ALA A 650 12.95 -0.54 -23.79
CA ALA A 650 13.50 -1.23 -22.63
C ALA A 650 12.94 -0.62 -21.34
N MET A 651 12.58 -1.49 -20.41
CA MET A 651 12.04 -1.11 -19.10
C MET A 651 13.16 -0.67 -18.17
N ALA A 652 13.03 0.53 -17.61
CA ALA A 652 13.95 1.04 -16.59
C ALA A 652 13.28 0.92 -15.21
N LEU A 653 14.05 0.66 -14.16
CA LEU A 653 13.55 0.69 -12.78
C LEU A 653 13.29 2.14 -12.35
N PHE A 654 12.13 2.39 -11.74
CA PHE A 654 11.80 3.69 -11.21
C PHE A 654 12.71 4.07 -10.02
N GLY A 655 13.26 5.29 -10.05
CA GLY A 655 14.02 5.86 -8.92
C GLY A 655 15.52 5.58 -8.93
N GLU A 656 16.07 4.81 -9.88
CA GLU A 656 17.51 4.65 -10.02
C GLU A 656 18.14 5.78 -10.85
N LYS A 657 19.26 6.33 -10.38
CA LYS A 657 20.07 7.27 -11.14
C LYS A 657 21.00 6.48 -12.05
N TYR A 658 20.73 6.52 -13.34
CA TYR A 658 21.58 5.91 -14.35
C TYR A 658 22.71 6.86 -14.77
N GLY A 659 23.88 6.29 -15.12
CA GLY A 659 24.97 7.05 -15.74
C GLY A 659 24.64 7.46 -17.18
N GLU A 660 25.60 8.04 -17.89
CA GLU A 660 25.44 8.40 -19.30
C GLU A 660 25.12 7.19 -20.21
N THR A 661 25.61 6.02 -19.84
CA THR A 661 25.40 4.76 -20.56
C THR A 661 24.79 3.71 -19.64
N VAL A 662 23.94 2.85 -20.19
CA VAL A 662 23.28 1.75 -19.50
C VAL A 662 23.46 0.45 -20.26
N ARG A 663 23.38 -0.67 -19.52
CA ARG A 663 23.30 -2.01 -20.09
C ARG A 663 21.84 -2.38 -20.25
N VAL A 664 21.47 -2.80 -21.46
CA VAL A 664 20.14 -3.31 -21.79
C VAL A 664 20.25 -4.81 -22.02
N VAL A 665 19.58 -5.59 -21.17
CA VAL A 665 19.49 -7.04 -21.28
C VAL A 665 18.22 -7.40 -22.01
N SER A 666 18.35 -8.16 -23.11
CA SER A 666 17.23 -8.56 -23.96
C SER A 666 17.14 -10.08 -24.07
N MET A 667 15.95 -10.63 -23.90
CA MET A 667 15.59 -12.03 -24.11
C MET A 667 14.58 -12.11 -25.25
N GLY A 668 15.08 -12.04 -26.48
CA GLY A 668 14.26 -11.86 -27.68
C GLY A 668 13.42 -10.59 -27.61
N ASP A 669 12.17 -10.69 -28.05
CA ASP A 669 11.18 -9.62 -27.94
C ASP A 669 10.34 -9.73 -26.67
N PHE A 670 10.56 -10.78 -25.87
CA PHE A 670 9.75 -11.04 -24.67
C PHE A 670 10.10 -10.12 -23.51
N SER A 671 11.39 -10.01 -23.16
CA SER A 671 11.85 -9.12 -22.08
C SER A 671 13.01 -8.26 -22.55
N LYS A 672 12.96 -6.96 -22.21
CA LYS A 672 14.03 -6.01 -22.48
C LYS A 672 14.08 -4.99 -21.33
N GLU A 673 15.18 -5.01 -20.57
CA GLU A 673 15.28 -4.25 -19.32
C GLU A 673 16.67 -3.67 -19.10
N PHE A 674 16.74 -2.54 -18.38
CA PHE A 674 18.01 -2.00 -17.91
C PHE A 674 18.52 -2.87 -16.77
N CYS A 675 19.68 -3.50 -16.95
CA CYS A 675 20.23 -4.37 -15.91
C CYS A 675 21.75 -4.44 -15.95
N GLY A 676 22.36 -4.13 -14.80
CA GLY A 676 23.82 -4.24 -14.58
C GLY A 676 24.27 -5.62 -14.10
N GLY A 677 23.39 -6.56 -13.89
CA GLY A 677 23.70 -7.89 -13.36
C GLY A 677 24.35 -8.85 -14.33
N THR A 678 24.63 -10.07 -13.83
CA THR A 678 25.17 -11.16 -14.64
C THR A 678 24.06 -12.15 -15.00
N HIS A 679 24.07 -12.65 -16.23
CA HIS A 679 23.00 -13.44 -16.81
C HIS A 679 23.52 -14.70 -17.51
N VAL A 680 22.60 -15.65 -17.74
CA VAL A 680 22.83 -16.79 -18.63
C VAL A 680 22.96 -16.27 -20.07
N LYS A 681 23.63 -17.03 -20.94
CA LYS A 681 23.76 -16.69 -22.38
C LYS A 681 22.54 -17.12 -23.19
N ASN A 682 21.77 -18.07 -22.66
CA ASN A 682 20.57 -18.60 -23.30
C ASN A 682 19.56 -18.97 -22.21
N THR A 683 18.27 -18.69 -22.40
CA THR A 683 17.23 -19.00 -21.41
C THR A 683 17.15 -20.48 -21.05
N SER A 684 17.51 -21.39 -21.96
CA SER A 684 17.56 -22.83 -21.69
C SER A 684 18.55 -23.22 -20.56
N GLU A 685 19.57 -22.41 -20.29
CA GLU A 685 20.53 -22.65 -19.20
C GLU A 685 19.87 -22.53 -17.82
N ILE A 686 18.74 -21.82 -17.70
CA ILE A 686 17.95 -21.76 -16.46
C ILE A 686 17.43 -23.16 -16.09
N ALA A 687 17.16 -24.00 -17.08
CA ALA A 687 16.70 -25.38 -17.02
C ALA A 687 15.25 -25.56 -16.56
N ALA A 688 14.88 -25.05 -15.40
CA ALA A 688 13.53 -25.12 -14.84
C ALA A 688 13.26 -23.93 -13.90
N PHE A 689 12.00 -23.57 -13.74
CA PHE A 689 11.54 -22.53 -12.83
C PHE A 689 10.35 -23.01 -12.04
N LYS A 690 10.34 -22.78 -10.70
CA LYS A 690 9.26 -23.16 -9.80
C LYS A 690 8.99 -22.06 -8.77
N ILE A 691 7.76 -21.56 -8.74
CA ILE A 691 7.29 -20.67 -7.66
C ILE A 691 7.04 -21.51 -6.42
N ILE A 692 7.67 -21.15 -5.29
CA ILE A 692 7.52 -21.86 -4.01
C ILE A 692 6.61 -21.12 -3.03
N SER A 693 6.51 -19.81 -3.14
CA SER A 693 5.61 -19.01 -2.30
C SER A 693 5.19 -17.72 -2.98
N GLU A 694 4.01 -17.24 -2.59
CA GLU A 694 3.48 -15.91 -2.91
C GLU A 694 2.83 -15.33 -1.66
N ASN A 695 3.31 -14.16 -1.18
CA ASN A 695 2.86 -13.56 0.06
C ASN A 695 2.79 -12.02 -0.03
N GLY A 696 1.95 -11.40 0.81
CA GLY A 696 1.97 -9.94 1.01
C GLY A 696 3.11 -9.53 1.94
N VAL A 697 3.87 -8.51 1.58
CA VAL A 697 4.96 -7.95 2.40
C VAL A 697 4.69 -6.53 2.88
N ALA A 698 3.90 -5.80 2.12
CA ALA A 698 3.40 -4.47 2.48
C ALA A 698 2.05 -4.23 1.81
N ALA A 699 1.39 -3.14 2.17
CA ALA A 699 0.15 -2.75 1.49
C ALA A 699 0.42 -2.48 0.01
N GLY A 700 -0.26 -3.23 -0.87
CA GLY A 700 -0.08 -3.12 -2.32
C GLY A 700 1.22 -3.73 -2.86
N VAL A 701 2.00 -4.46 -2.04
CA VAL A 701 3.22 -5.14 -2.47
C VAL A 701 3.13 -6.63 -2.18
N ARG A 702 3.34 -7.44 -3.21
CA ARG A 702 3.38 -8.90 -3.15
C ARG A 702 4.80 -9.39 -3.36
N ARG A 703 5.13 -10.52 -2.79
CA ARG A 703 6.42 -11.19 -2.90
C ARG A 703 6.26 -12.57 -3.47
N ILE A 704 7.00 -12.88 -4.53
CA ILE A 704 7.20 -14.22 -5.04
C ILE A 704 8.61 -14.69 -4.66
N GLU A 705 8.71 -15.92 -4.18
CA GLU A 705 9.97 -16.65 -4.09
C GLU A 705 9.93 -17.83 -5.06
N ALA A 706 11.00 -18.01 -5.81
CA ALA A 706 11.08 -19.07 -6.81
C ALA A 706 12.49 -19.67 -6.90
N LEU A 707 12.56 -20.88 -7.41
CA LEU A 707 13.75 -21.67 -7.61
C LEU A 707 14.04 -21.85 -9.11
N THR A 708 15.30 -22.06 -9.44
CA THR A 708 15.73 -22.40 -10.81
C THR A 708 16.66 -23.61 -10.82
N GLY A 709 16.75 -24.27 -11.97
CA GLY A 709 17.73 -25.32 -12.24
C GLY A 709 17.70 -26.47 -11.24
N ASP A 710 18.87 -26.83 -10.74
CA ASP A 710 19.04 -27.98 -9.83
C ASP A 710 18.26 -27.83 -8.51
N ASN A 711 18.01 -26.58 -8.08
CA ASN A 711 17.25 -26.33 -6.86
C ASN A 711 15.77 -26.72 -7.02
N VAL A 712 15.21 -26.62 -8.23
CA VAL A 712 13.86 -27.12 -8.57
C VAL A 712 13.82 -28.64 -8.42
N PHE A 713 14.82 -29.36 -8.96
CA PHE A 713 14.88 -30.81 -8.86
C PHE A 713 15.12 -31.28 -7.41
N ALA A 714 15.93 -30.54 -6.64
CA ALA A 714 16.10 -30.81 -5.21
C ALA A 714 14.80 -30.63 -4.42
N TYR A 715 14.04 -29.58 -4.74
CA TYR A 715 12.71 -29.32 -4.15
C TYR A 715 11.75 -30.49 -4.41
N TYR A 716 11.63 -30.94 -5.65
CA TYR A 716 10.73 -32.06 -5.98
C TYR A 716 11.19 -33.38 -5.35
N ARG A 717 12.51 -33.67 -5.30
CA ARG A 717 13.04 -34.87 -4.59
C ARG A 717 12.71 -34.85 -3.09
N ASN A 718 12.76 -33.70 -2.45
CA ASN A 718 12.37 -33.56 -1.06
C ASN A 718 10.86 -33.79 -0.88
N LEU A 719 10.01 -33.22 -1.74
CA LEU A 719 8.57 -33.50 -1.71
C LEU A 719 8.25 -34.98 -1.92
N GLU A 720 8.93 -35.63 -2.87
CA GLU A 720 8.77 -37.06 -3.12
C GLU A 720 9.15 -37.89 -1.89
N LYS A 721 10.29 -37.55 -1.25
CA LYS A 721 10.73 -38.20 -0.02
C LYS A 721 9.70 -38.04 1.11
N GLU A 722 9.21 -36.82 1.36
CA GLU A 722 8.19 -36.54 2.36
C GLU A 722 6.91 -37.34 2.10
N LEU A 723 6.47 -37.36 0.82
CA LEU A 723 5.30 -38.14 0.40
C LEU A 723 5.48 -39.65 0.65
N LEU A 724 6.66 -40.18 0.35
CA LEU A 724 6.98 -41.62 0.62
C LEU A 724 7.02 -41.94 2.12
N GLU A 725 7.59 -41.03 2.93
CA GLU A 725 7.63 -41.19 4.39
C GLU A 725 6.21 -41.08 4.97
N ALA A 726 5.37 -40.15 4.52
CA ALA A 726 3.98 -40.04 4.95
C ALA A 726 3.16 -41.29 4.56
N ALA A 727 3.32 -41.79 3.35
CA ALA A 727 2.67 -43.03 2.88
C ALA A 727 3.10 -44.23 3.71
N LYS A 728 4.40 -44.35 4.02
CA LYS A 728 4.93 -45.42 4.89
C LYS A 728 4.35 -45.33 6.30
N ALA A 729 4.25 -44.13 6.88
CA ALA A 729 3.66 -43.94 8.22
C ALA A 729 2.17 -44.35 8.24
N ALA A 730 1.42 -44.06 7.18
CA ALA A 730 0.04 -44.47 7.02
C ALA A 730 -0.14 -45.93 6.59
N LYS A 731 0.96 -46.68 6.37
CA LYS A 731 0.95 -48.05 5.80
C LYS A 731 0.20 -48.11 4.45
N ALA A 732 0.49 -47.15 3.58
CA ALA A 732 -0.08 -46.99 2.25
C ALA A 732 1.02 -46.79 1.20
N THR A 733 0.63 -46.75 -0.08
CA THR A 733 1.47 -46.23 -1.16
C THR A 733 1.11 -44.74 -1.42
N PRO A 734 1.96 -43.97 -2.06
CA PRO A 734 1.61 -42.60 -2.44
C PRO A 734 0.27 -42.49 -3.16
N ALA A 735 -0.04 -43.43 -4.04
CA ALA A 735 -1.28 -43.44 -4.81
C ALA A 735 -2.54 -43.73 -3.97
N THR A 736 -2.41 -44.44 -2.86
CA THR A 736 -3.51 -44.83 -1.97
C THR A 736 -3.51 -44.12 -0.64
N LEU A 737 -2.62 -43.12 -0.48
CA LEU A 737 -2.43 -42.41 0.80
C LEU A 737 -3.71 -41.64 1.21
N THR A 738 -4.33 -40.92 0.29
CA THR A 738 -5.55 -40.15 0.57
C THR A 738 -6.69 -41.08 1.03
N GLU A 739 -6.94 -42.14 0.27
CA GLU A 739 -7.98 -43.14 0.63
C GLU A 739 -7.72 -43.77 2.01
N LYS A 740 -6.43 -44.06 2.31
CA LYS A 740 -6.06 -44.63 3.61
C LYS A 740 -6.30 -43.63 4.75
N ILE A 741 -5.97 -42.35 4.56
CA ILE A 741 -6.20 -41.30 5.57
C ILE A 741 -7.71 -41.12 5.79
N GLU A 742 -8.53 -41.06 4.73
CA GLU A 742 -9.99 -40.97 4.82
C GLU A 742 -10.58 -42.17 5.59
N HIS A 743 -10.08 -43.38 5.28
CA HIS A 743 -10.51 -44.60 6.00
C HIS A 743 -10.13 -44.53 7.49
N MET A 744 -8.90 -44.12 7.82
CA MET A 744 -8.47 -43.96 9.21
C MET A 744 -9.30 -42.88 9.95
N GLN A 745 -9.63 -41.79 9.33
CA GLN A 745 -10.50 -40.78 9.92
C GLN A 745 -11.91 -41.30 10.18
N ALA A 746 -12.48 -42.06 9.22
CA ALA A 746 -13.78 -42.69 9.38
C ALA A 746 -13.77 -43.74 10.54
N GLU A 747 -12.71 -44.55 10.64
CA GLU A 747 -12.51 -45.51 11.71
C GLU A 747 -12.38 -44.86 13.09
N ILE A 748 -11.59 -43.77 13.19
CA ILE A 748 -11.44 -43.00 14.44
C ILE A 748 -12.81 -42.43 14.85
N LYS A 749 -13.57 -41.90 13.91
CA LYS A 749 -14.93 -41.36 14.18
C LYS A 749 -15.87 -42.44 14.67
N ALA A 750 -15.85 -43.63 14.04
CA ALA A 750 -16.67 -44.78 14.44
C ALA A 750 -16.27 -45.29 15.85
N LEU A 751 -14.97 -45.44 16.10
CA LEU A 751 -14.47 -45.90 17.42
C LEU A 751 -14.77 -44.88 18.52
N THR A 752 -14.71 -43.59 18.23
CA THR A 752 -15.10 -42.53 19.17
C THR A 752 -16.58 -42.65 19.54
N SER A 753 -17.45 -42.78 18.54
CA SER A 753 -18.90 -42.95 18.77
C SER A 753 -19.22 -44.26 19.51
N GLU A 754 -18.53 -45.35 19.19
CA GLU A 754 -18.69 -46.63 19.90
C GLU A 754 -18.26 -46.52 21.36
N ASN A 755 -17.13 -45.84 21.63
CA ASN A 755 -16.62 -45.60 22.96
C ASN A 755 -17.63 -44.76 23.78
N GLU A 756 -18.21 -43.70 23.20
CA GLU A 756 -19.28 -42.91 23.84
C GLU A 756 -20.53 -43.75 24.13
N SER A 757 -20.91 -44.60 23.20
CA SER A 757 -22.06 -45.52 23.38
C SER A 757 -21.78 -46.55 24.49
N LEU A 758 -20.58 -47.11 24.54
CA LEU A 758 -20.18 -48.07 25.59
C LEU A 758 -20.11 -47.41 26.97
N LYS A 759 -19.58 -46.20 27.05
CA LYS A 759 -19.58 -45.40 28.26
C LYS A 759 -21.03 -45.10 28.73
N SER A 760 -21.91 -44.73 27.83
CA SER A 760 -23.32 -44.49 28.15
C SER A 760 -24.05 -45.79 28.61
N LYS A 761 -23.74 -46.95 28.01
CA LYS A 761 -24.30 -48.25 28.46
C LYS A 761 -23.77 -48.62 29.84
N ALA A 762 -22.50 -48.49 30.09
CA ALA A 762 -21.90 -48.76 31.40
C ALA A 762 -22.49 -47.84 32.50
N ALA A 763 -22.73 -46.59 32.18
CA ALA A 763 -23.41 -45.63 33.07
C ALA A 763 -24.86 -46.08 33.35
N LYS A 764 -25.59 -46.57 32.33
CA LYS A 764 -26.97 -47.09 32.49
C LYS A 764 -27.05 -48.36 33.31
N GLU A 765 -26.10 -49.30 33.17
CA GLU A 765 -26.05 -50.52 33.95
C GLU A 765 -25.78 -50.21 35.43
N ALA A 766 -24.91 -49.23 35.71
CA ALA A 766 -24.67 -48.74 37.04
C ALA A 766 -25.91 -48.12 37.73
N LEU A 767 -26.93 -47.68 36.94
CA LEU A 767 -28.15 -47.07 37.38
C LEU A 767 -29.12 -48.07 38.05
N GLY A 768 -29.09 -49.36 37.67
CA GLY A 768 -30.05 -50.39 38.16
C GLY A 768 -30.10 -50.57 39.66
N ASP A 769 -28.95 -50.42 40.35
CA ASP A 769 -28.79 -50.60 41.78
C ASP A 769 -28.92 -49.33 42.60
N VAL A 770 -28.98 -48.16 41.97
CA VAL A 770 -28.87 -46.85 42.63
C VAL A 770 -30.21 -46.37 43.16
N MET A 771 -31.30 -46.68 42.52
CA MET A 771 -32.65 -46.29 42.94
C MET A 771 -33.13 -46.96 44.27
N ASP A 772 -32.53 -48.10 44.61
CA ASP A 772 -32.81 -48.78 45.87
C ASP A 772 -32.17 -48.08 47.08
N GLN A 773 -31.31 -47.09 46.85
CA GLN A 773 -30.55 -46.34 47.91
C GLN A 773 -31.28 -45.06 48.34
N ILE A 774 -32.49 -44.81 47.91
CA ILE A 774 -33.23 -43.60 48.27
C ILE A 774 -33.54 -43.61 49.77
N VAL A 775 -33.21 -42.52 50.45
CA VAL A 775 -33.51 -42.29 51.87
C VAL A 775 -34.37 -41.04 52.01
N GLU A 776 -35.33 -41.04 52.94
CA GLU A 776 -36.12 -39.86 53.27
C GLU A 776 -35.43 -39.07 54.36
N VAL A 777 -35.24 -37.77 54.19
CA VAL A 777 -34.63 -36.83 55.14
C VAL A 777 -35.63 -35.68 55.36
N LYS A 778 -36.26 -35.61 56.50
CA LYS A 778 -37.27 -34.55 56.83
C LYS A 778 -38.34 -34.32 55.75
N GLY A 779 -38.81 -35.38 55.11
CA GLY A 779 -39.78 -35.30 54.01
C GLY A 779 -39.24 -35.06 52.61
N VAL A 780 -37.93 -34.93 52.43
CA VAL A 780 -37.24 -34.82 51.16
C VAL A 780 -36.51 -36.13 50.81
N LYS A 781 -36.74 -36.67 49.64
CA LYS A 781 -36.00 -37.84 49.18
C LYS A 781 -34.56 -37.50 48.85
N LEU A 782 -33.63 -38.20 49.36
CA LEU A 782 -32.18 -38.11 49.05
C LEU A 782 -31.70 -39.39 48.34
N LEU A 783 -31.19 -39.26 47.18
CA LEU A 783 -30.44 -40.30 46.46
C LEU A 783 -28.95 -39.92 46.52
N ALA A 784 -28.16 -40.63 47.29
CA ALA A 784 -26.74 -40.41 47.42
C ALA A 784 -25.98 -41.71 47.07
N SER A 785 -25.23 -41.70 45.99
CA SER A 785 -24.56 -42.95 45.50
C SER A 785 -23.18 -42.64 44.84
N ALA A 786 -22.32 -43.64 44.93
CA ALA A 786 -21.05 -43.68 44.21
C ALA A 786 -21.21 -44.49 42.92
N VAL A 787 -20.66 -44.01 41.85
CA VAL A 787 -20.66 -44.64 40.53
C VAL A 787 -19.23 -44.66 40.01
N ASP A 788 -18.68 -45.79 39.65
CA ASP A 788 -17.28 -45.91 39.20
C ASP A 788 -17.12 -45.59 37.72
N GLY A 789 -15.99 -44.92 37.35
CA GLY A 789 -15.57 -44.76 35.98
C GLY A 789 -16.34 -43.72 35.16
N VAL A 790 -17.21 -42.93 35.75
CA VAL A 790 -18.03 -41.92 35.07
C VAL A 790 -17.39 -40.55 35.19
N ASP A 791 -17.17 -39.87 34.06
CA ASP A 791 -16.66 -38.51 34.04
C ASP A 791 -17.73 -37.46 34.44
N MET A 792 -17.37 -36.18 34.57
CA MET A 792 -18.30 -35.15 35.03
C MET A 792 -19.51 -34.98 34.12
N ASN A 793 -19.34 -35.14 32.80
CA ASN A 793 -20.46 -35.03 31.85
C ASN A 793 -21.40 -36.22 31.98
N GLY A 794 -20.84 -37.42 32.09
CA GLY A 794 -21.62 -38.63 32.34
C GLY A 794 -22.36 -38.58 33.68
N LEU A 795 -21.76 -38.01 34.76
CA LEU A 795 -22.44 -37.81 36.03
C LEU A 795 -23.59 -36.79 35.92
N ARG A 796 -23.45 -35.78 35.05
CA ARG A 796 -24.54 -34.79 34.82
C ARG A 796 -25.70 -35.44 34.12
N ASP A 797 -25.46 -36.19 33.02
CA ASP A 797 -26.50 -36.87 32.29
C ASP A 797 -27.19 -37.91 33.16
N LEU A 798 -26.42 -38.62 33.98
CA LEU A 798 -26.92 -39.59 34.96
C LEU A 798 -27.78 -38.90 36.01
N GLY A 799 -27.33 -37.79 36.56
CA GLY A 799 -28.07 -36.97 37.53
C GLY A 799 -29.37 -36.45 37.02
N ASP A 800 -29.41 -35.97 35.74
CA ASP A 800 -30.67 -35.50 35.10
C ASP A 800 -31.64 -36.65 34.91
N GLN A 801 -31.23 -37.85 34.49
CA GLN A 801 -32.08 -39.05 34.36
C GLN A 801 -32.63 -39.50 35.73
N LEU A 802 -31.76 -39.55 36.75
CA LEU A 802 -32.20 -39.89 38.09
C LEU A 802 -33.13 -38.86 38.69
N LYS A 803 -32.96 -37.60 38.35
CA LYS A 803 -33.87 -36.50 38.77
C LYS A 803 -35.25 -36.67 38.20
N GLU A 804 -35.40 -37.06 36.94
CA GLU A 804 -36.70 -37.39 36.34
C GLU A 804 -37.34 -38.58 37.03
N GLN A 805 -36.61 -39.64 37.34
CA GLN A 805 -37.11 -40.85 38.00
C GLN A 805 -37.45 -40.64 39.48
N LEU A 806 -36.64 -39.81 40.18
CA LEU A 806 -36.85 -39.52 41.58
C LEU A 806 -38.11 -38.64 41.79
N GLY A 807 -38.45 -37.81 40.80
CA GLY A 807 -39.56 -36.86 40.84
C GLY A 807 -39.29 -35.67 41.72
N GLU A 808 -39.30 -35.81 43.02
CA GLU A 808 -39.01 -34.78 44.02
C GLU A 808 -37.94 -35.22 44.99
N GLY A 809 -36.85 -34.44 45.11
CA GLY A 809 -35.73 -34.74 45.99
C GLY A 809 -34.41 -34.13 45.63
N VAL A 810 -33.36 -34.63 46.25
CA VAL A 810 -31.93 -34.24 46.05
C VAL A 810 -31.14 -35.44 45.61
N ILE A 811 -30.29 -35.27 44.63
CA ILE A 811 -29.39 -36.31 44.12
C ILE A 811 -27.97 -35.88 44.41
N VAL A 812 -27.17 -36.79 44.94
CA VAL A 812 -25.72 -36.65 45.17
C VAL A 812 -25.01 -37.83 44.49
N LEU A 813 -24.25 -37.57 43.47
CA LEU A 813 -23.47 -38.59 42.80
C LEU A 813 -21.99 -38.27 42.92
N ALA A 814 -21.23 -39.32 43.20
CA ALA A 814 -19.78 -39.26 43.21
C ALA A 814 -19.20 -40.32 42.28
N SER A 815 -18.16 -39.99 41.56
CA SER A 815 -17.43 -40.94 40.71
C SER A 815 -15.93 -40.76 40.84
N SER A 816 -15.21 -41.86 40.75
CA SER A 816 -13.76 -41.88 40.54
C SER A 816 -13.46 -42.23 39.09
N CYS A 817 -12.85 -41.31 38.37
CA CYS A 817 -12.45 -41.51 36.98
C CYS A 817 -11.00 -41.05 36.79
N GLU A 818 -10.14 -41.91 36.31
CA GLU A 818 -8.69 -41.65 36.09
C GLU A 818 -7.99 -41.07 37.31
N GLY A 819 -8.32 -41.58 38.51
CA GLY A 819 -7.72 -41.14 39.79
C GLY A 819 -8.20 -39.76 40.32
N LYS A 820 -9.16 -39.13 39.64
CA LYS A 820 -9.85 -37.87 40.06
C LYS A 820 -11.25 -38.21 40.54
N VAL A 821 -11.71 -37.44 41.50
CA VAL A 821 -13.08 -37.56 41.99
C VAL A 821 -13.92 -36.49 41.36
N ASN A 822 -15.09 -36.87 40.85
CA ASN A 822 -16.13 -35.97 40.36
C ASN A 822 -17.35 -36.10 41.29
N LEU A 823 -17.87 -34.98 41.75
CA LEU A 823 -19.10 -34.89 42.59
C LEU A 823 -20.10 -33.99 41.84
N ILE A 824 -21.34 -34.39 41.86
CA ILE A 824 -22.48 -33.56 41.43
C ILE A 824 -23.60 -33.64 42.43
N VAL A 825 -24.22 -32.51 42.70
CA VAL A 825 -25.43 -32.40 43.49
C VAL A 825 -26.50 -31.72 42.70
N MET A 826 -27.69 -32.30 42.63
CA MET A 826 -28.88 -31.74 42.00
C MET A 826 -30.06 -31.72 42.96
N ALA A 827 -30.81 -30.63 42.98
CA ALA A 827 -32.04 -30.49 43.75
C ALA A 827 -33.21 -30.11 42.84
N THR A 828 -34.37 -30.74 43.09
CA THR A 828 -35.61 -30.34 42.42
C THR A 828 -36.19 -29.09 43.02
N ASP A 829 -37.11 -28.43 42.28
CA ASP A 829 -37.74 -27.18 42.72
C ASP A 829 -38.56 -27.37 44.01
N ALA A 830 -39.16 -28.56 44.20
CA ALA A 830 -39.87 -28.93 45.41
C ALA A 830 -38.93 -29.05 46.61
N ALA A 831 -37.78 -29.70 46.42
CA ALA A 831 -36.77 -29.83 47.50
C ALA A 831 -36.13 -28.47 47.83
N MET A 832 -35.90 -27.60 46.87
CA MET A 832 -35.42 -26.25 47.11
C MET A 832 -36.38 -25.36 47.89
N LYS A 833 -37.69 -25.50 47.68
CA LYS A 833 -38.72 -24.82 48.47
C LYS A 833 -38.73 -25.28 49.91
N GLN A 834 -38.24 -26.47 50.23
CA GLN A 834 -38.13 -27.03 51.57
C GLN A 834 -36.75 -26.73 52.24
N GLY A 835 -35.90 -25.95 51.55
CA GLY A 835 -34.63 -25.48 52.09
C GLY A 835 -33.37 -26.14 51.49
N ALA A 836 -33.51 -27.15 50.64
CA ALA A 836 -32.38 -27.80 49.99
C ALA A 836 -31.66 -26.85 49.05
N HIS A 837 -30.33 -26.82 49.10
CA HIS A 837 -29.50 -25.97 48.29
C HIS A 837 -28.26 -26.73 47.82
N ALA A 838 -28.24 -27.14 46.53
CA ALA A 838 -27.17 -27.97 45.99
C ALA A 838 -25.76 -27.35 46.15
N GLY A 839 -25.61 -26.02 45.99
CA GLY A 839 -24.31 -25.33 46.15
C GLY A 839 -23.79 -25.32 47.57
N ASN A 840 -24.66 -25.36 48.58
CA ASN A 840 -24.26 -25.44 49.98
C ASN A 840 -23.95 -26.90 50.35
N LEU A 841 -24.75 -27.84 49.87
CA LEU A 841 -24.57 -29.27 50.11
C LEU A 841 -23.22 -29.75 49.53
N ILE A 842 -22.90 -29.37 48.31
CA ILE A 842 -21.64 -29.78 47.69
C ILE A 842 -20.39 -29.24 48.42
N LYS A 843 -20.48 -27.99 48.92
CA LYS A 843 -19.40 -27.40 49.73
C LYS A 843 -19.13 -28.18 51.03
N SER A 844 -20.19 -28.71 51.67
CA SER A 844 -20.04 -29.52 52.89
C SER A 844 -19.35 -30.83 52.64
N ILE A 845 -19.60 -31.50 51.50
CA ILE A 845 -19.09 -32.82 51.18
C ILE A 845 -17.76 -32.83 50.39
N ALA A 846 -17.48 -31.75 49.63
CA ALA A 846 -16.31 -31.70 48.74
C ALA A 846 -14.97 -31.79 49.48
N GLY A 847 -14.90 -31.31 50.71
CA GLY A 847 -13.69 -31.41 51.55
C GLY A 847 -13.28 -32.85 51.85
N LYS A 848 -14.21 -33.81 51.89
CA LYS A 848 -13.94 -35.24 52.16
C LYS A 848 -13.16 -35.89 51.03
N VAL A 849 -13.39 -35.46 49.83
CA VAL A 849 -12.66 -35.94 48.61
C VAL A 849 -11.41 -35.12 48.27
N GLY A 850 -10.98 -34.26 49.20
CA GLY A 850 -9.76 -33.43 48.99
C GLY A 850 -9.95 -32.41 47.85
N GLY A 851 -11.16 -31.87 47.74
CA GLY A 851 -11.53 -30.97 46.64
C GLY A 851 -12.35 -29.79 47.11
N GLY A 852 -12.79 -29.02 46.13
CA GLY A 852 -13.68 -27.89 46.35
C GLY A 852 -14.65 -27.77 45.17
N GLY A 853 -15.79 -27.12 45.43
CA GLY A 853 -16.80 -26.92 44.39
C GLY A 853 -17.84 -25.90 44.78
N GLY A 854 -18.82 -25.75 43.91
CA GLY A 854 -19.93 -24.83 44.14
C GLY A 854 -20.88 -24.88 42.96
N GLY A 855 -21.94 -24.08 43.07
CA GLY A 855 -22.94 -24.03 42.00
C GLY A 855 -24.20 -23.25 42.47
N ARG A 856 -25.23 -23.40 41.70
CA ARG A 856 -26.54 -22.81 41.91
C ARG A 856 -27.36 -23.65 42.92
N PRO A 857 -28.47 -23.13 43.45
CA PRO A 857 -29.34 -23.90 44.34
C PRO A 857 -29.83 -25.22 43.75
N ASN A 858 -30.06 -25.27 42.45
CA ASN A 858 -30.58 -26.43 41.72
C ASN A 858 -29.52 -27.44 41.26
N MET A 859 -28.26 -26.99 41.07
CA MET A 859 -27.17 -27.87 40.62
C MET A 859 -25.81 -27.31 41.02
N ALA A 860 -24.94 -28.18 41.53
CA ALA A 860 -23.56 -27.82 41.89
C ALA A 860 -22.60 -28.99 41.60
N GLN A 861 -21.35 -28.67 41.34
CA GLN A 861 -20.31 -29.60 40.99
C GLN A 861 -19.03 -29.38 41.78
N ALA A 862 -18.30 -30.45 42.06
CA ALA A 862 -16.98 -30.39 42.71
C ALA A 862 -16.04 -31.42 42.11
N GLY A 863 -14.76 -31.10 42.10
CA GLY A 863 -13.68 -32.02 41.81
C GLY A 863 -12.86 -32.32 43.06
N GLY A 864 -12.29 -33.55 43.17
CA GLY A 864 -11.42 -33.91 44.28
C GLY A 864 -10.23 -34.79 43.82
N LYS A 865 -9.26 -34.96 44.71
CA LYS A 865 -8.05 -35.79 44.47
C LYS A 865 -7.97 -37.03 45.35
N ASN A 866 -8.94 -37.25 46.23
CA ASN A 866 -8.99 -38.37 47.16
C ASN A 866 -10.17 -39.30 46.91
N PRO A 867 -10.03 -40.35 46.06
CA PRO A 867 -11.08 -41.31 45.79
C PRO A 867 -11.53 -42.08 47.04
N ALA A 868 -10.65 -42.33 48.04
CA ALA A 868 -11.03 -42.99 49.26
C ALA A 868 -12.05 -42.21 50.13
N GLY A 869 -12.18 -40.90 49.91
CA GLY A 869 -13.15 -40.10 50.63
C GLY A 869 -14.57 -40.09 50.03
N ILE A 870 -14.81 -40.78 48.90
CA ILE A 870 -16.12 -40.81 48.23
C ILE A 870 -17.24 -41.34 49.16
N LEU A 871 -16.97 -42.52 49.82
CA LEU A 871 -17.98 -43.10 50.71
C LEU A 871 -18.30 -42.19 51.90
N GLU A 872 -17.30 -41.51 52.44
CA GLU A 872 -17.49 -40.53 53.49
C GLU A 872 -18.29 -39.32 53.04
N ALA A 873 -18.02 -38.81 51.83
CA ALA A 873 -18.76 -37.70 51.19
C ALA A 873 -20.24 -38.07 50.96
N ILE A 874 -20.50 -39.28 50.48
CA ILE A 874 -21.88 -39.79 50.29
C ILE A 874 -22.59 -39.92 51.63
N ALA A 875 -21.96 -40.46 52.67
CA ALA A 875 -22.55 -40.56 54.02
C ALA A 875 -22.83 -39.19 54.66
N GLU A 876 -21.93 -38.23 54.48
CA GLU A 876 -22.07 -36.86 54.97
C GLU A 876 -23.20 -36.08 54.29
N ALA A 877 -23.49 -36.45 53.00
CA ALA A 877 -24.56 -35.79 52.25
C ALA A 877 -25.93 -35.82 52.99
N LYS A 878 -26.24 -36.91 53.68
CA LYS A 878 -27.48 -37.03 54.50
C LYS A 878 -27.50 -36.02 55.63
N THR A 879 -26.45 -35.97 56.44
CA THR A 879 -26.32 -35.06 57.59
C THR A 879 -26.33 -33.58 57.11
N ALA A 880 -25.63 -33.29 56.02
CA ALA A 880 -25.54 -31.96 55.46
C ALA A 880 -26.89 -31.51 54.87
N LEU A 881 -27.67 -32.39 54.26
CA LEU A 881 -29.01 -32.06 53.78
C LEU A 881 -29.95 -31.85 54.97
N GLU A 882 -29.90 -32.72 56.00
CA GLU A 882 -30.72 -32.61 57.22
C GLU A 882 -30.51 -31.26 57.95
N ALA A 883 -29.31 -30.73 57.92
CA ALA A 883 -28.96 -29.44 58.48
C ALA A 883 -29.51 -28.25 57.64
N GLN A 884 -29.81 -28.43 56.37
CA GLN A 884 -30.39 -27.41 55.48
C GLN A 884 -31.94 -27.36 55.56
N LEU A 885 -32.53 -28.50 55.77
CA LEU A 885 -34.01 -28.59 55.87
C LEU A 885 -34.52 -28.11 57.23
N SER A 886 -35.45 -27.20 57.22
CA SER A 886 -36.07 -26.58 58.38
C SER A 886 -37.04 -27.47 59.04
#